data_87a3344fc7ec97610d4f7d340ee1c198
#
_entry.id   87a3344fc7ec97610d4f7d340ee1c198
#
_cell.length_a   1.000
_cell.length_b   1.000
_cell.length_c   1.000
_cell.angle_alpha   90.00
_cell.angle_beta   90.00
_cell.angle_gamma   90.00
#
_symmetry.space_group_name_H-M   'P 1'
#
loop_
_entity.id
_entity.type
_entity.pdbx_description
1 polymer ?
#
loop_
_entity_poly.entity_id
_entity_poly.type
_entity_poly.pdbx_seq_one_letter_code
_entity_poly.pdbx_strand_id
1 'polypeptide(L)'
;MRKYISILAMACLMAACSTTSGVPDGDQLYTGVDKISYENYEPNQHADQMKEEMEISLAAEPNGALFGSSSLRFPFPPNLLIWNAYHDKEGGFAKWMTSSFGKEPVLMSRVNPELRTTVAQSVLRSHGYFNGQVSHSIVQSHNPKKARISYLVNMGHLWTLDSIAYVGFPLGCDTLIQQSLPLANIHKGDPFDVTTLSSERNRISNLLRSNGYYYFQPSYSYYLADTLAVPGKAQLRFQMVDDIPEQARHRWYIGKVNVEFRKRIMDRIDTVTNYRRLSIGFSGKRPPIRPRVVLSNLRLRPNRLYNYENHLESIEKVNAMGIYSMVDFQFTPRDTTATCDTLDLKLNCVFDKPYDFYIETRATGSSVGRMGPELVVGLSKRNAFRGGEKFDIAFHGSYAWQLNGGHNNYYEYGFETSVEFPRLIAPFMGGNRDRIRRDGTRRRRRFFTTPTTLARISNNVINRPGYFNMNTITGEWTYKWQRTPTSRFQFSPIILQYQFKNRVSDKFTRLQDSLLYVSYMMEDKLVPQMRFTYTYTSPSSYRNPIAWETTISEAGNLISAGMLAFGKKWNEKNKNLYKIPYAQFLKLETDFTKTWHVGDYSTLVTHLNLGLMYTYGNNFSDTAPFSEYFYVGGATSLRGWSARNIGPADFDPDWLDNRTLRYLRMGTIKGVINLEYRPRLFGNLYGAVFLDAGNVWMHHNLLHNLLVNIEDAVSDAEAAVVPESPDTPEIEIDPEAERSVINFLGSLDRGKFSFRRLGNDLAVNTGIGLRYDLGFIMLRLDWGLGLHVPYETGKSGYFNASPFGRDQTIHFAVGLPF
;
A
#
# COMPACT_ATOMS: atom_id res chain seq x y z
N MET A 1 -35.74 17.19 -24.79
CA MET A 1 -35.43 18.01 -25.97
C MET A 1 -34.69 19.32 -25.62
N ARG A 2 -35.15 20.21 -24.74
CA ARG A 2 -34.45 21.47 -24.41
C ARG A 2 -32.98 21.29 -23.96
N LYS A 3 -32.67 20.30 -23.12
CA LYS A 3 -31.29 20.03 -22.66
C LYS A 3 -30.34 19.57 -23.79
N TYR A 4 -30.84 18.82 -24.75
CA TYR A 4 -30.06 18.37 -25.92
C TYR A 4 -29.82 19.50 -26.93
N ILE A 5 -30.83 20.42 -27.06
CA ILE A 5 -30.69 21.61 -27.90
C ILE A 5 -29.63 22.57 -27.33
N SER A 6 -29.56 22.74 -25.99
CA SER A 6 -28.51 23.54 -25.35
C SER A 6 -27.13 22.96 -25.51
N ILE A 7 -26.97 21.62 -25.41
CA ILE A 7 -25.71 20.93 -25.66
C ILE A 7 -25.29 21.04 -27.13
N LEU A 8 -26.26 20.90 -28.06
CA LEU A 8 -26.04 21.04 -29.49
C LEU A 8 -25.71 22.49 -29.88
N ALA A 9 -26.39 23.48 -29.30
CA ALA A 9 -26.06 24.89 -29.49
C ALA A 9 -24.69 25.27 -28.91
N MET A 10 -24.29 24.71 -27.77
CA MET A 10 -22.99 24.89 -27.19
C MET A 10 -21.88 24.22 -28.02
N ALA A 11 -22.14 23.04 -28.57
CA ALA A 11 -21.26 22.36 -29.52
C ALA A 11 -21.11 23.14 -30.85
N CYS A 12 -22.20 23.72 -31.38
CA CYS A 12 -22.14 24.55 -32.59
C CYS A 12 -21.44 25.88 -32.37
N LEU A 13 -21.57 26.53 -31.21
CA LEU A 13 -20.83 27.72 -30.82
C LEU A 13 -19.33 27.43 -30.66
N MET A 14 -18.96 26.26 -30.20
CA MET A 14 -17.55 25.84 -30.12
C MET A 14 -16.96 25.49 -31.50
N ALA A 15 -17.73 25.03 -32.44
CA ALA A 15 -17.28 24.74 -33.81
C ALA A 15 -16.96 25.98 -34.64
N ALA A 16 -17.46 27.16 -34.29
CA ALA A 16 -17.22 28.42 -34.96
C ALA A 16 -15.86 29.08 -34.61
N CYS A 17 -15.21 28.67 -33.52
CA CYS A 17 -13.91 29.22 -33.12
C CYS A 17 -12.77 28.47 -33.80
N SER A 18 -11.92 29.18 -34.56
CA SER A 18 -10.72 28.61 -35.15
C SER A 18 -9.72 28.20 -34.04
N THR A 19 -9.21 26.98 -34.07
CA THR A 19 -8.15 26.48 -33.19
C THR A 19 -6.80 27.11 -33.47
N THR A 20 -6.66 27.86 -34.56
CA THR A 20 -5.41 28.48 -35.02
C THR A 20 -5.43 30.00 -35.00
N SER A 21 -6.47 30.65 -34.45
CA SER A 21 -6.57 32.10 -34.42
C SER A 21 -5.50 32.78 -33.55
N GLY A 22 -5.05 32.11 -32.49
CA GLY A 22 -3.99 32.56 -31.61
C GLY A 22 -2.58 32.12 -32.01
N VAL A 23 -2.40 31.56 -33.21
CA VAL A 23 -1.07 31.15 -33.70
C VAL A 23 -0.43 32.31 -34.44
N PRO A 24 0.76 32.81 -34.04
CA PRO A 24 1.49 33.88 -34.68
C PRO A 24 1.87 33.50 -36.15
N ASP A 25 1.99 34.49 -36.99
CA ASP A 25 2.46 34.26 -38.36
C ASP A 25 3.92 33.79 -38.35
N GLY A 26 4.21 32.75 -39.09
CA GLY A 26 5.53 32.12 -39.11
C GLY A 26 5.73 30.97 -38.13
N ASP A 27 4.79 30.70 -37.24
CA ASP A 27 4.83 29.55 -36.31
C ASP A 27 3.67 28.56 -36.58
N GLN A 28 3.74 27.39 -35.98
CA GLN A 28 2.73 26.35 -36.15
C GLN A 28 2.23 25.83 -34.80
N LEU A 29 0.95 25.57 -34.75
CA LEU A 29 0.35 24.91 -33.58
C LEU A 29 0.83 23.46 -33.50
N TYR A 30 1.51 23.12 -32.43
CA TYR A 30 1.91 21.76 -32.18
C TYR A 30 0.68 20.89 -31.81
N THR A 31 0.49 19.82 -32.56
CA THR A 31 -0.66 18.92 -32.43
C THR A 31 -0.33 17.53 -31.91
N GLY A 32 0.92 17.34 -31.48
CA GLY A 32 1.38 16.11 -30.83
C GLY A 32 2.51 15.42 -31.59
N VAL A 33 3.02 14.36 -30.96
CA VAL A 33 3.95 13.44 -31.60
C VAL A 33 3.17 12.58 -32.61
N ASP A 34 3.72 12.41 -33.81
CA ASP A 34 3.16 11.54 -34.82
C ASP A 34 3.61 10.10 -34.59
N LYS A 35 4.94 9.90 -34.56
CA LYS A 35 5.57 8.61 -34.33
C LYS A 35 6.95 8.78 -33.70
N ILE A 36 7.33 7.87 -32.83
CA ILE A 36 8.72 7.64 -32.37
C ILE A 36 9.13 6.27 -32.92
N SER A 37 10.09 6.25 -33.84
CA SER A 37 10.59 5.01 -34.46
C SER A 37 11.98 4.72 -33.94
N TYR A 38 12.25 3.44 -33.68
CA TYR A 38 13.55 2.97 -33.19
C TYR A 38 14.19 2.08 -34.27
N GLU A 39 15.45 2.34 -34.56
CA GLU A 39 16.31 1.50 -35.41
C GLU A 39 17.38 0.87 -34.52
N ASN A 40 17.79 -0.37 -34.86
CA ASN A 40 18.78 -1.15 -34.12
C ASN A 40 18.40 -1.37 -32.62
N TYR A 41 17.11 -1.49 -32.36
CA TYR A 41 16.60 -1.74 -31.00
C TYR A 41 16.63 -3.25 -30.71
N GLU A 42 17.39 -3.64 -29.67
CA GLU A 42 17.41 -4.99 -29.15
C GLU A 42 16.68 -4.99 -27.78
N PRO A 43 15.55 -5.68 -27.64
CA PRO A 43 14.76 -5.67 -26.41
C PRO A 43 15.49 -6.35 -25.27
N ASN A 44 15.89 -5.57 -24.29
CA ASN A 44 16.45 -6.02 -23.02
C ASN A 44 16.10 -5.01 -21.92
N GLN A 45 16.27 -5.38 -20.66
CA GLN A 45 15.89 -4.52 -19.52
C GLN A 45 16.54 -3.13 -19.54
N HIS A 46 17.80 -3.03 -19.96
CA HIS A 46 18.54 -1.77 -20.05
C HIS A 46 18.00 -0.90 -21.20
N ALA A 47 17.76 -1.49 -22.37
CA ALA A 47 17.19 -0.79 -23.52
C ALA A 47 15.75 -0.33 -23.25
N ASP A 48 14.95 -1.12 -22.55
CA ASP A 48 13.58 -0.77 -22.15
C ASP A 48 13.56 0.45 -21.21
N GLN A 49 14.46 0.51 -20.22
CA GLN A 49 14.58 1.65 -19.29
C GLN A 49 15.03 2.92 -20.06
N MET A 50 16.03 2.81 -20.92
CA MET A 50 16.48 3.91 -21.75
C MET A 50 15.37 4.41 -22.67
N LYS A 51 14.59 3.50 -23.27
CA LYS A 51 13.46 3.84 -24.16
C LYS A 51 12.38 4.62 -23.39
N GLU A 52 12.05 4.24 -22.17
CA GLU A 52 11.09 4.96 -21.33
C GLU A 52 11.57 6.39 -21.04
N GLU A 53 12.84 6.58 -20.65
CA GLU A 53 13.44 7.88 -20.42
C GLU A 53 13.49 8.73 -21.71
N MET A 54 13.81 8.09 -22.84
CA MET A 54 13.82 8.70 -24.17
C MET A 54 12.43 9.22 -24.54
N GLU A 55 11.39 8.43 -24.40
CA GLU A 55 10.02 8.83 -24.71
C GLU A 55 9.53 9.98 -23.86
N ILE A 56 9.90 10.01 -22.56
CA ILE A 56 9.62 11.14 -21.68
C ILE A 56 10.32 12.41 -22.17
N SER A 57 11.57 12.32 -22.61
CA SER A 57 12.34 13.47 -23.10
C SER A 57 11.80 14.04 -24.40
N LEU A 58 11.35 13.19 -25.31
CA LEU A 58 10.80 13.56 -26.62
C LEU A 58 9.33 13.97 -26.56
N ALA A 59 8.55 13.45 -25.60
CA ALA A 59 7.13 13.74 -25.47
C ALA A 59 6.87 15.19 -25.05
N ALA A 60 5.95 15.84 -25.77
CA ALA A 60 5.35 17.09 -25.34
C ALA A 60 3.83 16.98 -25.46
N GLU A 61 3.12 17.49 -24.48
CA GLU A 61 1.66 17.46 -24.49
C GLU A 61 1.10 18.58 -25.40
N PRO A 62 0.26 18.26 -26.40
CA PRO A 62 -0.44 19.27 -27.20
C PRO A 62 -1.64 19.86 -26.41
N ASN A 63 -2.18 20.97 -26.92
CA ASN A 63 -3.45 21.47 -26.40
C ASN A 63 -4.55 20.44 -26.61
N GLY A 64 -5.31 20.16 -25.54
CA GLY A 64 -6.37 19.16 -25.57
C GLY A 64 -5.89 17.72 -25.57
N ALA A 65 -4.66 17.45 -25.10
CA ALA A 65 -4.17 16.10 -24.88
C ALA A 65 -5.18 15.25 -24.12
N LEU A 66 -5.48 14.06 -24.63
CA LEU A 66 -6.37 13.12 -23.99
C LEU A 66 -5.56 12.31 -22.97
N PHE A 67 -5.95 12.40 -21.69
CA PHE A 67 -5.33 11.65 -20.58
C PHE A 67 -3.79 11.77 -20.53
N GLY A 68 -3.26 12.98 -20.81
CA GLY A 68 -1.81 13.22 -20.81
C GLY A 68 -1.06 12.66 -22.02
N SER A 69 -1.75 12.23 -23.08
CA SER A 69 -1.10 11.67 -24.28
C SER A 69 -0.40 12.76 -25.09
N SER A 70 0.86 12.49 -25.48
CA SER A 70 1.61 13.33 -26.41
C SER A 70 1.18 13.17 -27.88
N SER A 71 0.47 12.08 -28.22
CA SER A 71 0.07 11.72 -29.60
C SER A 71 -1.42 11.87 -29.88
N LEU A 72 -2.27 11.68 -28.86
CA LEU A 72 -3.72 11.75 -28.96
C LEU A 72 -4.28 13.00 -28.28
N ARG A 73 -5.14 13.72 -28.99
CA ARG A 73 -5.79 14.92 -28.49
C ARG A 73 -7.25 14.98 -28.90
N PHE A 74 -8.03 15.74 -28.16
CA PHE A 74 -9.40 16.06 -28.55
C PHE A 74 -9.39 16.96 -29.79
N PRO A 75 -10.21 16.70 -30.81
CA PRO A 75 -10.20 17.46 -32.07
C PRO A 75 -10.47 18.97 -31.86
N PHE A 76 -11.33 19.29 -30.88
CA PHE A 76 -11.72 20.65 -30.51
C PHE A 76 -11.32 20.91 -29.06
N PRO A 77 -10.05 21.26 -28.77
CA PRO A 77 -9.56 21.42 -27.40
C PRO A 77 -10.23 22.60 -26.69
N PRO A 78 -11.10 22.36 -25.68
CA PRO A 78 -11.89 23.43 -25.04
C PRO A 78 -11.00 24.49 -24.40
N ASN A 79 -9.89 24.09 -23.80
CA ASN A 79 -8.94 24.97 -23.13
C ASN A 79 -8.29 25.97 -24.12
N LEU A 80 -7.94 25.54 -25.34
CA LEU A 80 -7.39 26.40 -26.38
C LEU A 80 -8.48 27.30 -26.97
N LEU A 81 -9.69 26.80 -27.18
CA LEU A 81 -10.80 27.59 -27.69
C LEU A 81 -11.19 28.71 -26.72
N ILE A 82 -11.22 28.44 -25.43
CA ILE A 82 -11.47 29.42 -24.39
C ILE A 82 -10.37 30.48 -24.39
N TRP A 83 -9.11 30.08 -24.48
CA TRP A 83 -7.99 31.00 -24.54
C TRP A 83 -8.11 31.90 -25.79
N ASN A 84 -8.30 31.34 -26.98
CA ASN A 84 -8.47 32.10 -28.23
C ASN A 84 -9.66 33.07 -28.21
N ALA A 85 -10.72 32.75 -27.46
CA ALA A 85 -11.93 33.56 -27.39
C ALA A 85 -11.83 34.75 -26.39
N TYR A 86 -11.00 34.64 -25.35
CA TYR A 86 -11.03 35.51 -24.20
C TYR A 86 -9.71 36.19 -23.83
N HIS A 87 -8.55 35.73 -24.33
CA HIS A 87 -7.24 36.24 -23.90
C HIS A 87 -7.00 37.71 -24.18
N ASP A 88 -7.57 38.26 -25.29
CA ASP A 88 -7.46 39.67 -25.67
C ASP A 88 -8.54 40.56 -25.07
N LYS A 89 -9.47 40.02 -24.28
CA LYS A 89 -10.61 40.74 -23.75
C LYS A 89 -10.32 41.30 -22.35
N GLU A 90 -10.50 42.62 -22.17
CA GLU A 90 -10.39 43.30 -20.89
C GLU A 90 -11.73 43.12 -20.12
N GLY A 91 -11.78 42.27 -19.14
CA GLY A 91 -12.96 42.09 -18.28
C GLY A 91 -12.72 41.05 -17.21
N GLY A 92 -13.30 41.22 -16.03
CA GLY A 92 -13.11 40.29 -14.90
C GLY A 92 -13.54 38.86 -15.26
N PHE A 93 -14.63 38.71 -15.99
CA PHE A 93 -15.11 37.42 -16.47
C PHE A 93 -14.16 36.80 -17.51
N ALA A 94 -13.68 37.58 -18.47
CA ALA A 94 -12.75 37.09 -19.49
C ALA A 94 -11.41 36.67 -18.85
N LYS A 95 -10.86 37.47 -17.95
CA LYS A 95 -9.65 37.12 -17.19
C LYS A 95 -9.84 35.86 -16.35
N TRP A 96 -10.99 35.71 -15.69
CA TRP A 96 -11.30 34.51 -14.92
C TRP A 96 -11.43 33.25 -15.81
N MET A 97 -12.11 33.38 -16.95
CA MET A 97 -12.25 32.26 -17.91
C MET A 97 -10.89 31.83 -18.49
N THR A 98 -10.05 32.80 -18.86
CA THR A 98 -8.71 32.52 -19.40
C THR A 98 -7.79 31.92 -18.35
N SER A 99 -7.79 32.43 -17.12
CA SER A 99 -6.92 31.92 -16.04
C SER A 99 -7.36 30.57 -15.48
N SER A 100 -8.67 30.29 -15.45
CA SER A 100 -9.22 29.06 -14.85
C SER A 100 -9.33 27.91 -15.84
N PHE A 101 -9.65 28.17 -17.10
CA PHE A 101 -9.98 27.16 -18.11
C PHE A 101 -9.21 27.32 -19.44
N GLY A 102 -8.60 28.51 -19.70
CA GLY A 102 -7.81 28.77 -20.89
C GLY A 102 -6.41 28.20 -20.78
N LYS A 103 -5.84 27.68 -21.88
CA LYS A 103 -4.43 27.31 -22.00
C LYS A 103 -3.89 27.86 -23.30
N GLU A 104 -2.78 28.60 -23.24
CA GLU A 104 -2.08 29.12 -24.40
C GLU A 104 -1.87 28.07 -25.48
N PRO A 105 -1.82 28.48 -26.78
CA PRO A 105 -1.43 27.57 -27.86
C PRO A 105 -0.01 27.06 -27.63
N VAL A 106 0.15 25.75 -27.68
CA VAL A 106 1.46 25.11 -27.65
C VAL A 106 2.03 25.22 -29.05
N LEU A 107 3.01 26.10 -29.22
CA LEU A 107 3.64 26.41 -30.51
C LEU A 107 4.82 25.48 -30.77
N MET A 108 5.12 25.24 -32.05
CA MET A 108 6.26 24.41 -32.47
C MET A 108 7.60 25.00 -31.99
N SER A 109 7.74 26.30 -32.01
CA SER A 109 8.91 27.04 -31.49
C SER A 109 9.11 26.78 -29.97
N ARG A 110 8.03 26.73 -29.19
CA ARG A 110 8.12 26.42 -27.74
C ARG A 110 8.47 24.97 -27.47
N VAL A 111 7.97 24.04 -28.27
CA VAL A 111 8.32 22.61 -28.14
C VAL A 111 9.79 22.37 -28.43
N ASN A 112 10.37 23.15 -29.34
CA ASN A 112 11.77 23.12 -29.74
C ASN A 112 12.29 21.71 -30.04
N PRO A 113 11.95 21.13 -31.17
CA PRO A 113 12.35 19.77 -31.53
C PRO A 113 13.86 19.52 -31.53
N GLU A 114 14.65 20.54 -31.91
CA GLU A 114 16.13 20.45 -31.91
C GLU A 114 16.68 20.26 -30.50
N LEU A 115 16.21 21.06 -29.54
CA LEU A 115 16.61 20.90 -28.13
C LEU A 115 16.23 19.52 -27.61
N ARG A 116 15.02 19.05 -27.94
CA ARG A 116 14.56 17.72 -27.54
C ARG A 116 15.39 16.58 -28.12
N THR A 117 15.76 16.67 -29.41
CA THR A 117 16.66 15.70 -30.04
C THR A 117 18.05 15.73 -29.38
N THR A 118 18.57 16.89 -29.05
CA THR A 118 19.85 17.02 -28.34
C THR A 118 19.81 16.42 -26.93
N VAL A 119 18.75 16.66 -26.19
CA VAL A 119 18.53 16.02 -24.87
C VAL A 119 18.41 14.52 -25.02
N ALA A 120 17.59 14.05 -25.96
CA ALA A 120 17.42 12.63 -26.26
C ALA A 120 18.72 11.95 -26.66
N GLN A 121 19.57 12.62 -27.44
CA GLN A 121 20.90 12.11 -27.78
C GLN A 121 21.82 12.01 -26.56
N SER A 122 21.71 12.91 -25.59
CA SER A 122 22.46 12.78 -24.35
C SER A 122 21.95 11.63 -23.48
N VAL A 123 20.65 11.31 -23.52
CA VAL A 123 20.09 10.10 -22.89
C VAL A 123 20.71 8.83 -23.52
N LEU A 124 20.77 8.72 -24.85
CA LEU A 124 21.45 7.60 -25.51
C LEU A 124 22.89 7.42 -25.02
N ARG A 125 23.65 8.52 -24.99
CA ARG A 125 25.06 8.49 -24.57
C ARG A 125 25.21 8.10 -23.09
N SER A 126 24.33 8.58 -22.21
CA SER A 126 24.37 8.22 -20.80
C SER A 126 24.09 6.74 -20.54
N HIS A 127 23.37 6.08 -21.43
CA HIS A 127 23.08 4.65 -21.40
C HIS A 127 24.02 3.78 -22.29
N GLY A 128 25.15 4.35 -22.75
CA GLY A 128 26.18 3.58 -23.45
C GLY A 128 25.98 3.44 -24.95
N TYR A 129 25.04 4.16 -25.55
CA TYR A 129 24.84 4.21 -27.00
C TYR A 129 25.55 5.44 -27.58
N PHE A 130 26.90 5.44 -27.57
CA PHE A 130 27.71 6.61 -27.94
C PHE A 130 27.54 7.06 -29.36
N ASN A 131 27.33 6.11 -30.30
CA ASN A 131 27.11 6.36 -31.70
C ASN A 131 25.63 6.55 -32.08
N GLY A 132 24.74 6.54 -31.05
CA GLY A 132 23.31 6.76 -31.22
C GLY A 132 23.01 8.14 -31.78
N GLN A 133 22.02 8.24 -32.63
CA GLN A 133 21.57 9.49 -33.25
C GLN A 133 20.06 9.64 -33.13
N VAL A 134 19.62 10.85 -32.82
CA VAL A 134 18.20 11.19 -32.80
C VAL A 134 17.94 12.28 -33.80
N SER A 135 17.01 12.07 -34.69
CA SER A 135 16.56 13.06 -35.66
C SER A 135 15.07 13.31 -35.54
N HIS A 136 14.61 14.46 -35.99
CA HIS A 136 13.20 14.78 -36.05
C HIS A 136 12.79 15.25 -37.44
N SER A 137 11.52 15.08 -37.76
CA SER A 137 10.89 15.63 -38.95
C SER A 137 9.54 16.24 -38.59
N ILE A 138 9.26 17.41 -39.11
CA ILE A 138 7.98 18.08 -38.92
C ILE A 138 7.00 17.57 -39.97
N VAL A 139 5.93 16.92 -39.53
CA VAL A 139 4.87 16.39 -40.36
C VAL A 139 3.74 17.42 -40.42
N GLN A 140 3.56 18.04 -41.58
CA GLN A 140 2.49 19.00 -41.75
C GLN A 140 1.12 18.32 -41.79
N SER A 141 0.15 18.92 -41.10
CA SER A 141 -1.24 18.52 -41.17
C SER A 141 -1.91 19.13 -42.43
N HIS A 142 -3.12 18.70 -42.74
CA HIS A 142 -3.94 19.28 -43.81
C HIS A 142 -4.08 20.82 -43.65
N ASN A 143 -4.03 21.37 -42.47
CA ASN A 143 -3.97 22.81 -42.22
C ASN A 143 -2.50 23.23 -42.01
N PRO A 144 -1.94 24.14 -42.85
CA PRO A 144 -0.53 24.55 -42.78
C PRO A 144 -0.11 25.23 -41.46
N LYS A 145 -1.07 25.77 -40.70
CA LYS A 145 -0.82 26.31 -39.33
C LYS A 145 -0.77 25.23 -38.25
N LYS A 146 -0.85 23.92 -38.60
CA LYS A 146 -0.80 22.80 -37.64
C LYS A 146 0.27 21.79 -38.11
N ALA A 147 1.08 21.34 -37.14
CA ALA A 147 2.08 20.32 -37.42
C ALA A 147 2.22 19.32 -36.29
N ARG A 148 2.76 18.15 -36.63
CA ARG A 148 3.17 17.08 -35.70
C ARG A 148 4.67 16.88 -35.82
N ILE A 149 5.26 16.14 -34.91
CA ILE A 149 6.67 15.81 -34.93
C ILE A 149 6.79 14.28 -34.96
N SER A 150 7.58 13.78 -35.91
CA SER A 150 8.05 12.39 -35.93
C SER A 150 9.51 12.37 -35.51
N TYR A 151 9.86 11.43 -34.62
CA TYR A 151 11.23 11.23 -34.20
C TYR A 151 11.73 9.88 -34.69
N LEU A 152 12.99 9.86 -35.14
CA LEU A 152 13.71 8.66 -35.50
C LEU A 152 14.92 8.53 -34.59
N VAL A 153 14.96 7.48 -33.79
CA VAL A 153 16.02 7.14 -32.83
C VAL A 153 16.80 5.96 -33.40
N ASN A 154 18.01 6.21 -33.88
CA ASN A 154 18.95 5.13 -34.22
C ASN A 154 19.83 4.90 -32.99
N MET A 155 19.70 3.72 -32.37
CA MET A 155 20.39 3.43 -31.12
C MET A 155 21.90 3.17 -31.34
N GLY A 156 22.27 2.64 -32.47
CA GLY A 156 23.63 2.22 -32.70
C GLY A 156 24.03 1.00 -31.84
N HIS A 157 25.33 0.85 -31.62
CA HIS A 157 25.87 -0.26 -30.82
C HIS A 157 25.91 0.08 -29.33
N LEU A 158 25.47 -0.86 -28.46
CA LEU A 158 25.59 -0.74 -27.01
C LEU A 158 27.02 -1.04 -26.54
N TRP A 159 27.64 -0.10 -25.89
CA TRP A 159 28.96 -0.27 -25.31
C TRP A 159 28.88 -0.98 -23.96
N THR A 160 29.75 -1.96 -23.76
CA THR A 160 29.85 -2.74 -22.52
C THR A 160 31.20 -2.53 -21.84
N LEU A 161 31.28 -2.83 -20.56
CA LEU A 161 32.52 -2.72 -19.78
C LEU A 161 33.43 -3.92 -20.04
N ASP A 162 34.67 -3.69 -20.51
CA ASP A 162 35.65 -4.75 -20.73
C ASP A 162 36.48 -5.01 -19.47
N SER A 163 36.96 -3.92 -18.83
CA SER A 163 37.74 -4.00 -17.60
C SER A 163 37.49 -2.78 -16.70
N ILE A 164 37.70 -2.99 -15.40
CA ILE A 164 37.52 -1.94 -14.39
C ILE A 164 38.73 -2.01 -13.45
N ALA A 165 39.52 -0.94 -13.43
CA ALA A 165 40.70 -0.82 -12.55
C ALA A 165 40.47 0.29 -11.51
N TYR A 166 40.73 0.00 -10.27
CA TYR A 166 40.69 0.96 -9.17
C TYR A 166 42.14 1.30 -8.82
N VAL A 167 42.57 2.53 -9.09
CA VAL A 167 43.97 2.93 -8.98
C VAL A 167 44.15 4.31 -8.31
N GLY A 168 45.30 4.61 -7.81
CA GLY A 168 45.66 5.92 -7.27
C GLY A 168 45.06 6.25 -5.90
N PHE A 169 44.59 5.24 -5.16
CA PHE A 169 44.14 5.44 -3.79
C PHE A 169 45.26 5.22 -2.79
N PRO A 170 45.30 5.96 -1.66
CA PRO A 170 46.24 5.67 -0.58
C PRO A 170 46.09 4.22 -0.09
N LEU A 171 47.21 3.60 0.38
CA LEU A 171 47.25 2.18 0.73
C LEU A 171 46.10 1.72 1.63
N GLY A 172 45.73 2.52 2.62
CA GLY A 172 44.60 2.21 3.52
C GLY A 172 43.24 2.24 2.86
N CYS A 173 43.00 3.10 1.85
CA CYS A 173 41.78 3.18 1.06
C CYS A 173 41.75 2.08 0.02
N ASP A 174 42.90 1.81 -0.65
CA ASP A 174 43.01 0.76 -1.67
C ASP A 174 42.63 -0.60 -1.09
N THR A 175 43.18 -0.98 0.05
CA THR A 175 42.83 -2.24 0.73
C THR A 175 41.30 -2.35 1.02
N LEU A 176 40.67 -1.28 1.46
CA LEU A 176 39.23 -1.27 1.70
C LEU A 176 38.41 -1.45 0.41
N ILE A 177 38.83 -0.80 -0.66
CA ILE A 177 38.18 -0.90 -1.98
C ILE A 177 38.32 -2.33 -2.50
N GLN A 178 39.51 -2.91 -2.51
CA GLN A 178 39.79 -4.27 -2.97
C GLN A 178 38.94 -5.31 -2.19
N GLN A 179 38.87 -5.19 -0.87
CA GLN A 179 38.04 -6.08 -0.04
C GLN A 179 36.50 -5.94 -0.35
N SER A 180 36.10 -4.82 -0.90
CA SER A 180 34.69 -4.53 -1.19
C SER A 180 34.26 -4.85 -2.63
N LEU A 181 35.20 -5.26 -3.50
CA LEU A 181 34.90 -5.56 -4.91
C LEU A 181 33.76 -6.57 -5.14
N PRO A 182 33.57 -7.61 -4.31
CA PRO A 182 32.41 -8.51 -4.46
C PRO A 182 31.04 -7.82 -4.30
N LEU A 183 31.03 -6.59 -3.77
CA LEU A 183 29.84 -5.77 -3.57
C LEU A 183 29.78 -4.60 -4.56
N ALA A 184 30.61 -4.59 -5.60
CA ALA A 184 30.61 -3.54 -6.60
C ALA A 184 29.30 -3.53 -7.39
N ASN A 185 28.88 -2.34 -7.81
CA ASN A 185 27.67 -2.18 -8.62
C ASN A 185 27.94 -2.37 -10.12
N ILE A 186 29.20 -2.46 -10.51
CA ILE A 186 29.66 -2.58 -11.89
C ILE A 186 30.59 -3.78 -12.06
N HIS A 187 30.37 -4.55 -13.13
CA HIS A 187 31.14 -5.75 -13.44
C HIS A 187 31.55 -5.77 -14.92
N LYS A 188 32.53 -6.60 -15.24
CA LYS A 188 32.91 -6.87 -16.62
C LYS A 188 31.70 -7.44 -17.39
N GLY A 189 31.42 -6.87 -18.56
CA GLY A 189 30.30 -7.26 -19.41
C GLY A 189 29.00 -6.46 -19.18
N ASP A 190 28.92 -5.69 -18.08
CA ASP A 190 27.75 -4.83 -17.85
C ASP A 190 27.68 -3.72 -18.90
N PRO A 191 26.49 -3.22 -19.27
CA PRO A 191 26.31 -2.04 -20.09
C PRO A 191 27.03 -0.82 -19.49
N PHE A 192 27.60 0.02 -20.35
CA PHE A 192 28.07 1.32 -19.91
C PHE A 192 26.87 2.20 -19.55
N ASP A 193 26.72 2.56 -18.29
CA ASP A 193 25.61 3.37 -17.80
C ASP A 193 26.13 4.36 -16.75
N VAL A 194 25.92 5.66 -17.02
CA VAL A 194 26.39 6.75 -16.15
C VAL A 194 25.74 6.71 -14.76
N THR A 195 24.48 6.26 -14.68
CA THR A 195 23.77 6.15 -13.42
C THR A 195 24.37 5.06 -12.54
N THR A 196 24.70 3.91 -13.13
CA THR A 196 25.35 2.79 -12.45
C THR A 196 26.78 3.15 -12.03
N LEU A 197 27.54 3.83 -12.92
CA LEU A 197 28.88 4.35 -12.59
C LEU A 197 28.83 5.37 -11.43
N SER A 198 27.85 6.26 -11.44
CA SER A 198 27.65 7.23 -10.34
C SER A 198 27.28 6.53 -9.03
N SER A 199 26.48 5.47 -9.09
CA SER A 199 26.11 4.64 -7.94
C SER A 199 27.32 3.95 -7.34
N GLU A 200 28.24 3.43 -8.17
CA GLU A 200 29.51 2.82 -7.71
C GLU A 200 30.43 3.87 -7.07
N ARG A 201 30.55 5.05 -7.68
CA ARG A 201 31.32 6.16 -7.11
C ARG A 201 30.79 6.57 -5.73
N ASN A 202 29.46 6.64 -5.58
CA ASN A 202 28.81 6.89 -4.29
C ASN A 202 29.05 5.74 -3.30
N ARG A 203 29.02 4.48 -3.77
CA ARG A 203 29.31 3.30 -2.92
C ARG A 203 30.71 3.39 -2.33
N ILE A 204 31.72 3.67 -3.16
CA ILE A 204 33.12 3.81 -2.72
C ILE A 204 33.26 5.00 -1.75
N SER A 205 32.68 6.16 -2.05
CA SER A 205 32.67 7.30 -1.13
C SER A 205 32.06 6.94 0.23
N ASN A 206 30.92 6.26 0.24
CA ASN A 206 30.25 5.82 1.47
C ASN A 206 31.06 4.76 2.24
N LEU A 207 31.75 3.86 1.51
CA LEU A 207 32.67 2.89 2.10
C LEU A 207 33.80 3.59 2.86
N LEU A 208 34.47 4.55 2.22
CA LEU A 208 35.55 5.32 2.83
C LEU A 208 35.06 6.14 4.02
N ARG A 209 33.96 6.85 3.89
CA ARG A 209 33.32 7.60 4.99
C ARG A 209 32.89 6.70 6.14
N SER A 210 32.49 5.46 5.88
CA SER A 210 32.18 4.47 6.93
C SER A 210 33.41 3.93 7.64
N ASN A 211 34.62 4.18 7.08
CA ASN A 211 35.89 3.82 7.66
C ASN A 211 36.72 5.02 8.16
N GLY A 212 36.03 6.15 8.44
CA GLY A 212 36.62 7.30 9.12
C GLY A 212 36.96 8.49 8.23
N TYR A 213 36.94 8.38 6.92
CA TYR A 213 37.26 9.48 6.00
C TYR A 213 36.07 10.44 5.87
N TYR A 214 35.79 11.23 6.90
CA TYR A 214 34.59 12.09 7.01
C TYR A 214 34.42 13.05 5.84
N TYR A 215 35.49 13.75 5.45
CA TYR A 215 35.48 14.77 4.41
C TYR A 215 35.56 14.19 2.99
N PHE A 216 35.70 12.88 2.84
CA PHE A 216 35.73 12.29 1.50
C PHE A 216 34.40 12.46 0.80
N GLN A 217 34.42 13.00 -0.44
CA GLN A 217 33.22 13.25 -1.26
C GLN A 217 33.31 12.48 -2.59
N PRO A 218 32.16 12.13 -3.23
CA PRO A 218 32.17 11.48 -4.53
C PRO A 218 32.92 12.25 -5.60
N SER A 219 32.94 13.58 -5.55
CA SER A 219 33.65 14.46 -6.47
C SER A 219 35.17 14.34 -6.42
N TYR A 220 35.74 13.71 -5.37
CA TYR A 220 37.17 13.45 -5.26
C TYR A 220 37.64 12.21 -6.01
N SER A 221 36.76 11.58 -6.77
CA SER A 221 37.06 10.44 -7.63
C SER A 221 36.34 10.58 -8.97
N TYR A 222 36.95 10.03 -10.02
CA TYR A 222 36.40 10.10 -11.38
C TYR A 222 36.78 8.85 -12.18
N TYR A 223 36.10 8.67 -13.30
CA TYR A 223 36.37 7.61 -14.25
C TYR A 223 37.12 8.17 -15.45
N LEU A 224 38.17 7.47 -15.86
CA LEU A 224 38.73 7.57 -17.19
C LEU A 224 38.23 6.35 -17.99
N ALA A 225 37.64 6.61 -19.16
CA ALA A 225 37.16 5.57 -20.05
C ALA A 225 38.03 5.55 -21.31
N ASP A 226 38.69 4.42 -21.58
CA ASP A 226 39.31 4.16 -22.84
C ASP A 226 38.34 3.39 -23.73
N THR A 227 37.94 4.01 -24.84
CA THR A 227 36.99 3.49 -25.81
C THR A 227 37.67 3.08 -27.13
N LEU A 228 39.02 3.19 -27.21
CA LEU A 228 39.78 2.90 -28.41
C LEU A 228 40.45 1.53 -28.40
N ALA A 229 40.81 1.05 -27.19
CA ALA A 229 41.56 -0.18 -27.03
C ALA A 229 40.82 -1.43 -27.50
N VAL A 230 39.50 -1.51 -27.29
CA VAL A 230 38.68 -2.64 -27.71
C VAL A 230 37.43 -2.10 -28.42
N PRO A 231 37.18 -2.42 -29.66
CA PRO A 231 36.00 -1.95 -30.39
C PRO A 231 34.69 -2.34 -29.73
N GLY A 232 33.79 -1.35 -29.50
CA GLY A 232 32.48 -1.57 -28.86
C GLY A 232 32.49 -1.82 -27.37
N LYS A 233 33.68 -1.66 -26.71
CA LYS A 233 33.81 -1.84 -25.27
C LYS A 233 34.58 -0.68 -24.64
N ALA A 234 34.29 -0.42 -23.35
CA ALA A 234 34.98 0.60 -22.57
C ALA A 234 35.84 -0.04 -21.47
N GLN A 235 37.10 0.34 -21.43
CA GLN A 235 37.98 0.02 -20.31
C GLN A 235 37.95 1.19 -19.32
N LEU A 236 37.55 0.93 -18.07
CA LEU A 236 37.39 1.94 -17.04
C LEU A 236 38.55 1.94 -16.07
N ARG A 237 39.07 3.13 -15.78
CA ARG A 237 39.97 3.38 -14.69
C ARG A 237 39.30 4.33 -13.68
N PHE A 238 38.95 3.83 -12.51
CA PHE A 238 38.44 4.62 -11.40
C PHE A 238 39.60 5.09 -10.51
N GLN A 239 39.78 6.39 -10.42
CA GLN A 239 40.94 6.95 -9.69
C GLN A 239 40.55 8.19 -8.90
N MET A 240 41.39 8.52 -7.91
CA MET A 240 41.24 9.70 -7.08
C MET A 240 41.83 10.94 -7.79
N VAL A 241 41.24 12.09 -7.54
CA VAL A 241 41.80 13.38 -7.96
C VAL A 241 43.09 13.66 -7.21
N ASP A 242 44.12 14.17 -7.88
CA ASP A 242 45.44 14.42 -7.26
C ASP A 242 45.40 15.53 -6.20
N ASP A 243 44.59 16.58 -6.42
CA ASP A 243 44.49 17.72 -5.53
C ASP A 243 43.22 17.69 -4.67
N ILE A 244 43.20 16.79 -3.68
CA ILE A 244 42.16 16.75 -2.66
C ILE A 244 42.62 17.34 -1.34
N PRO A 245 41.75 17.99 -0.56
CA PRO A 245 42.09 18.55 0.74
C PRO A 245 42.70 17.51 1.67
N GLU A 246 43.75 17.89 2.41
CA GLU A 246 44.42 16.99 3.32
C GLU A 246 43.48 16.39 4.37
N GLN A 247 42.46 17.16 4.80
CA GLN A 247 41.44 16.71 5.70
C GLN A 247 40.62 15.52 5.16
N ALA A 248 40.58 15.31 3.84
CA ALA A 248 39.88 14.18 3.20
C ALA A 248 40.81 12.93 3.12
N ARG A 249 42.11 13.06 3.36
CA ARG A 249 43.07 11.98 3.23
C ARG A 249 43.31 11.17 4.51
N HIS A 250 42.88 11.68 5.68
CA HIS A 250 43.03 11.00 6.96
C HIS A 250 41.71 10.64 7.64
N ARG A 251 41.79 9.79 8.64
CA ARG A 251 40.65 9.25 9.38
C ARG A 251 40.30 10.16 10.55
N TRP A 252 39.00 10.36 10.77
CA TRP A 252 38.43 11.20 11.81
C TRP A 252 37.79 10.41 12.93
N TYR A 253 37.99 10.85 14.16
CA TYR A 253 37.37 10.30 15.36
C TYR A 253 36.31 11.26 15.91
N ILE A 254 35.28 10.70 16.55
CA ILE A 254 34.26 11.50 17.22
C ILE A 254 34.77 12.01 18.55
N GLY A 255 34.74 13.29 18.77
CA GLY A 255 35.07 13.97 19.99
C GLY A 255 33.94 14.09 21.00
N LYS A 256 33.67 15.31 21.46
CA LYS A 256 32.53 15.62 22.33
C LYS A 256 31.22 15.52 21.54
N VAL A 257 30.16 15.05 22.21
CA VAL A 257 28.84 14.99 21.62
C VAL A 257 27.92 15.85 22.44
N ASN A 258 27.50 16.98 21.85
CA ASN A 258 26.61 17.97 22.44
C ASN A 258 25.26 17.90 21.75
N VAL A 259 24.17 17.75 22.49
CA VAL A 259 22.81 17.72 21.97
C VAL A 259 22.05 18.91 22.52
N GLU A 260 21.59 19.78 21.63
CA GLU A 260 20.85 20.98 21.99
C GLU A 260 19.38 20.85 21.61
N PHE A 261 18.49 21.07 22.58
CA PHE A 261 17.05 21.07 22.39
C PHE A 261 16.48 22.47 22.46
N ARG A 262 15.82 22.90 21.39
CA ARG A 262 15.22 24.22 21.24
C ARG A 262 13.75 24.13 20.85
N LYS A 263 12.91 25.04 21.34
CA LYS A 263 11.52 25.17 20.86
C LYS A 263 11.44 25.98 19.58
N ARG A 264 12.32 26.97 19.44
CA ARG A 264 12.52 27.82 18.24
C ARG A 264 13.99 27.92 17.95
N ILE A 265 14.36 28.17 16.70
CA ILE A 265 15.77 28.22 16.25
C ILE A 265 16.59 29.23 17.08
N MET A 266 16.00 30.36 17.45
CA MET A 266 16.66 31.46 18.17
C MET A 266 16.62 31.30 19.72
N ASP A 267 16.04 30.28 20.26
CA ASP A 267 15.95 30.10 21.73
C ASP A 267 17.35 29.90 22.32
N ARG A 268 17.60 30.60 23.46
CA ARG A 268 18.84 30.41 24.21
C ARG A 268 18.77 29.12 25.05
N ILE A 269 19.93 28.52 25.23
CA ILE A 269 20.13 27.38 26.09
C ILE A 269 20.56 27.87 27.46
N ASP A 270 19.76 27.62 28.46
CA ASP A 270 20.01 28.09 29.82
C ASP A 270 20.63 27.01 30.72
N THR A 271 20.37 25.74 30.41
CA THR A 271 20.76 24.61 31.25
C THR A 271 21.48 23.57 30.43
N VAL A 272 22.61 23.09 30.95
CA VAL A 272 23.39 21.99 30.36
C VAL A 272 23.51 20.88 31.41
N THR A 273 23.15 19.67 31.01
CA THR A 273 23.24 18.47 31.87
C THR A 273 24.09 17.42 31.20
N ASN A 274 25.07 16.90 31.91
CA ASN A 274 25.89 15.81 31.44
C ASN A 274 25.26 14.47 31.81
N TYR A 275 25.08 13.62 30.80
CA TYR A 275 24.55 12.26 31.00
C TYR A 275 25.50 11.27 30.32
N ARG A 276 26.28 10.55 31.13
CA ARG A 276 27.33 9.63 30.65
C ARG A 276 28.32 10.35 29.73
N ARG A 277 28.23 10.13 28.41
CA ARG A 277 29.15 10.67 27.39
C ARG A 277 28.49 11.74 26.51
N LEU A 278 27.32 12.20 26.89
CA LEU A 278 26.56 13.25 26.19
C LEU A 278 26.46 14.49 27.06
N SER A 279 26.60 15.65 26.45
CA SER A 279 26.22 16.93 27.01
C SER A 279 24.88 17.31 26.39
N ILE A 280 23.89 17.63 27.21
CA ILE A 280 22.51 17.95 26.78
C ILE A 280 22.16 19.33 27.22
N GLY A 281 22.04 20.24 26.25
CA GLY A 281 21.62 21.62 26.42
C GLY A 281 20.11 21.79 26.19
N PHE A 282 19.43 22.52 27.05
CA PHE A 282 18.00 22.79 26.91
C PHE A 282 17.61 24.05 27.68
N SER A 283 16.39 24.56 27.44
CA SER A 283 15.80 25.65 28.23
C SER A 283 14.75 25.09 29.18
N GLY A 284 14.84 25.48 30.47
CA GLY A 284 13.88 25.12 31.51
C GLY A 284 14.39 24.15 32.56
N LYS A 285 13.51 23.71 33.48
CA LYS A 285 13.88 22.92 34.68
C LYS A 285 14.24 21.45 34.40
N ARG A 286 13.79 20.87 33.31
CA ARG A 286 14.00 19.42 32.98
C ARG A 286 14.19 19.24 31.48
N PRO A 287 15.08 18.32 31.05
CA PRO A 287 15.27 18.06 29.63
C PRO A 287 13.95 17.58 28.99
N PRO A 288 13.60 18.10 27.82
CA PRO A 288 12.31 17.78 27.15
C PRO A 288 12.21 16.33 26.70
N ILE A 289 13.36 15.65 26.56
CA ILE A 289 13.47 14.21 26.28
C ILE A 289 14.32 13.55 27.36
N ARG A 290 13.98 12.33 27.73
CA ARG A 290 14.77 11.57 28.70
C ARG A 290 16.17 11.30 28.14
N PRO A 291 17.27 11.61 28.86
CA PRO A 291 18.64 11.44 28.36
C PRO A 291 18.95 10.02 27.86
N ARG A 292 18.35 9.00 28.45
CA ARG A 292 18.48 7.61 28.01
C ARG A 292 17.93 7.38 26.61
N VAL A 293 16.87 8.07 26.21
CA VAL A 293 16.27 7.96 24.87
C VAL A 293 17.20 8.59 23.85
N VAL A 294 17.75 9.77 24.15
CA VAL A 294 18.76 10.42 23.29
C VAL A 294 19.95 9.49 23.06
N LEU A 295 20.51 8.92 24.14
CA LEU A 295 21.65 8.00 24.06
C LEU A 295 21.33 6.73 23.24
N SER A 296 20.09 6.23 23.29
CA SER A 296 19.69 5.04 22.53
C SER A 296 19.52 5.30 21.02
N ASN A 297 19.21 6.55 20.65
CA ASN A 297 18.99 6.93 19.26
C ASN A 297 20.27 7.39 18.55
N LEU A 298 21.31 7.82 19.30
CA LEU A 298 22.59 8.19 18.74
C LEU A 298 23.53 6.95 18.68
N ARG A 299 24.05 6.67 17.49
CA ARG A 299 25.05 5.62 17.25
C ARG A 299 26.47 6.16 17.25
N LEU A 300 26.63 7.44 17.01
CA LEU A 300 27.91 8.15 17.11
C LEU A 300 28.30 8.28 18.59
N ARG A 301 29.52 7.87 18.92
CA ARG A 301 30.00 7.84 20.30
C ARG A 301 31.38 8.48 20.40
N PRO A 302 31.65 9.24 21.47
CA PRO A 302 32.98 9.82 21.72
C PRO A 302 34.08 8.75 21.70
N ASN A 303 35.25 9.15 21.23
CA ASN A 303 36.48 8.34 21.11
C ASN A 303 36.30 7.09 20.24
N ARG A 304 35.42 7.18 19.20
CA ARG A 304 35.29 6.13 18.19
C ARG A 304 35.51 6.74 16.82
N LEU A 305 36.05 5.91 15.93
CA LEU A 305 36.18 6.25 14.52
C LEU A 305 34.85 6.70 13.95
N TYR A 306 34.86 7.79 13.20
CA TYR A 306 33.65 8.21 12.47
C TYR A 306 33.17 7.08 11.54
N ASN A 307 31.89 6.89 11.45
CA ASN A 307 31.31 5.89 10.57
C ASN A 307 30.02 6.43 9.98
N TYR A 308 29.97 6.52 8.65
CA TYR A 308 28.85 7.12 7.92
C TYR A 308 27.53 6.35 8.07
N GLU A 309 27.57 5.02 8.12
CA GLU A 309 26.37 4.22 8.38
C GLU A 309 25.79 4.51 9.76
N ASN A 310 26.63 4.65 10.79
CA ASN A 310 26.18 5.04 12.14
C ASN A 310 25.62 6.45 12.17
N HIS A 311 26.14 7.36 11.34
CA HIS A 311 25.64 8.72 11.18
C HIS A 311 24.23 8.69 10.56
N LEU A 312 24.06 8.00 9.43
CA LEU A 312 22.75 7.84 8.78
C LEU A 312 21.72 7.14 9.71
N GLU A 313 22.13 6.07 10.41
CA GLU A 313 21.25 5.40 11.39
C GLU A 313 20.85 6.34 12.53
N SER A 314 21.76 7.26 12.95
CA SER A 314 21.43 8.26 13.97
C SER A 314 20.43 9.30 13.45
N ILE A 315 20.63 9.80 12.24
CA ILE A 315 19.69 10.72 11.56
C ILE A 315 18.30 10.08 11.46
N GLU A 316 18.25 8.85 10.94
CA GLU A 316 17.00 8.12 10.77
C GLU A 316 16.26 7.94 12.11
N LYS A 317 16.95 7.47 13.15
CA LYS A 317 16.33 7.23 14.46
C LYS A 317 15.87 8.49 15.15
N VAL A 318 16.60 9.59 15.03
CA VAL A 318 16.20 10.87 15.59
C VAL A 318 14.98 11.42 14.84
N ASN A 319 14.99 11.35 13.50
CA ASN A 319 13.86 11.80 12.67
C ASN A 319 12.62 10.90 12.83
N ALA A 320 12.81 9.58 12.98
CA ALA A 320 11.71 8.61 13.19
C ALA A 320 10.93 8.84 14.50
N MET A 321 11.46 9.64 15.43
CA MET A 321 10.68 10.07 16.60
C MET A 321 9.52 11.00 16.23
N GLY A 322 9.57 11.69 15.07
CA GLY A 322 8.51 12.52 14.53
C GLY A 322 8.13 13.73 15.41
N ILE A 323 9.07 14.21 16.23
CA ILE A 323 8.85 15.27 17.23
C ILE A 323 9.64 16.54 16.93
N TYR A 324 10.50 16.50 15.93
CA TYR A 324 11.35 17.61 15.52
C TYR A 324 10.90 18.19 14.18
N SER A 325 10.89 19.50 14.08
CA SER A 325 10.77 20.21 12.81
C SER A 325 12.10 20.31 12.07
N MET A 326 13.21 20.34 12.81
CA MET A 326 14.56 20.41 12.27
C MET A 326 15.51 19.60 13.14
N VAL A 327 16.37 18.81 12.47
CA VAL A 327 17.48 18.08 13.09
C VAL A 327 18.74 18.33 12.27
N ASP A 328 19.76 18.90 12.89
CA ASP A 328 20.98 19.27 12.22
C ASP A 328 22.19 18.70 12.97
N PHE A 329 23.02 17.93 12.25
CA PHE A 329 24.23 17.30 12.74
C PHE A 329 25.44 18.10 12.26
N GLN A 330 25.97 18.95 13.11
CA GLN A 330 27.14 19.76 12.83
C GLN A 330 28.40 19.09 13.38
N PHE A 331 29.37 18.86 12.50
CA PHE A 331 30.67 18.33 12.88
C PHE A 331 31.70 19.43 12.69
N THR A 332 32.43 19.74 13.74
CA THR A 332 33.49 20.73 13.72
C THR A 332 34.82 20.11 14.18
N PRO A 333 35.91 20.34 13.48
CA PRO A 333 37.23 19.98 14.00
C PRO A 333 37.42 20.57 15.38
N ARG A 334 38.06 19.80 16.29
CA ARG A 334 38.29 20.22 17.67
C ARG A 334 39.26 21.41 17.76
N ASP A 335 40.20 21.42 16.88
CA ASP A 335 41.19 22.49 16.74
C ASP A 335 41.48 22.71 15.24
N THR A 336 42.21 23.79 14.93
CA THR A 336 42.54 24.20 13.57
C THR A 336 43.93 23.70 13.11
N THR A 337 44.57 22.81 13.87
CA THR A 337 45.90 22.27 13.52
C THR A 337 45.77 21.25 12.39
N ALA A 338 46.79 21.16 11.55
CA ALA A 338 46.86 20.18 10.46
C ALA A 338 46.85 18.72 10.97
N THR A 339 47.23 18.51 12.23
CA THR A 339 47.22 17.19 12.88
C THR A 339 45.93 16.83 13.58
N CYS A 340 44.90 17.70 13.52
CA CYS A 340 43.61 17.44 14.13
C CYS A 340 42.89 16.28 13.43
N ASP A 341 42.59 15.24 14.19
CA ASP A 341 41.89 14.02 13.75
C ASP A 341 40.50 13.84 14.42
N THR A 342 40.10 14.81 15.23
CA THR A 342 38.91 14.69 16.08
C THR A 342 37.84 15.70 15.71
N LEU A 343 36.59 15.19 15.49
CA LEU A 343 35.40 15.96 15.20
C LEU A 343 34.47 16.04 16.41
N ASP A 344 34.21 17.23 16.90
CA ASP A 344 33.16 17.44 17.89
C ASP A 344 31.81 17.55 17.20
N LEU A 345 30.85 16.79 17.71
CA LEU A 345 29.48 16.72 17.17
C LEU A 345 28.56 17.65 17.99
N LYS A 346 27.92 18.57 17.33
CA LYS A 346 26.83 19.36 17.83
C LYS A 346 25.52 18.96 17.11
N LEU A 347 24.59 18.39 17.85
CA LEU A 347 23.28 18.01 17.35
C LEU A 347 22.23 19.04 17.77
N ASN A 348 21.74 19.83 16.82
CA ASN A 348 20.70 20.81 17.04
C ASN A 348 19.34 20.20 16.73
N CYS A 349 18.46 20.13 17.73
CA CYS A 349 17.10 19.61 17.60
C CYS A 349 16.08 20.71 17.91
N VAL A 350 15.30 21.11 16.92
CA VAL A 350 14.19 22.05 17.08
C VAL A 350 12.88 21.27 17.12
N PHE A 351 12.10 21.45 18.18
CA PHE A 351 10.83 20.74 18.31
C PHE A 351 9.78 21.27 17.32
N ASP A 352 8.98 20.37 16.82
CA ASP A 352 7.74 20.68 16.12
C ASP A 352 6.60 20.98 17.12
N LYS A 353 5.46 21.43 16.58
CA LYS A 353 4.26 21.67 17.40
C LYS A 353 3.89 20.41 18.18
N PRO A 354 3.69 20.52 19.52
CA PRO A 354 3.43 19.35 20.35
C PRO A 354 2.03 18.77 20.16
N TYR A 355 1.09 19.53 19.66
CA TYR A 355 -0.28 19.14 19.41
C TYR A 355 -0.61 19.28 17.93
N ASP A 356 -1.34 18.31 17.42
CA ASP A 356 -1.83 18.27 16.05
C ASP A 356 -3.33 17.92 16.09
N PHE A 357 -4.15 18.83 15.62
CA PHE A 357 -5.60 18.64 15.49
C PHE A 357 -5.92 18.40 14.02
N TYR A 358 -6.67 17.33 13.75
CA TYR A 358 -7.04 16.98 12.39
C TYR A 358 -8.53 16.64 12.27
N ILE A 359 -9.09 17.02 11.12
CA ILE A 359 -10.43 16.66 10.69
C ILE A 359 -10.29 16.00 9.33
N GLU A 360 -10.75 14.75 9.22
CA GLU A 360 -10.78 14.02 7.98
C GLU A 360 -12.23 13.77 7.59
N THR A 361 -12.58 14.10 6.35
CA THR A 361 -13.86 13.75 5.77
C THR A 361 -13.64 12.73 4.65
N ARG A 362 -14.38 11.65 4.68
CA ARG A 362 -14.33 10.59 3.69
C ARG A 362 -15.72 10.34 3.13
N ALA A 363 -15.82 9.98 1.86
CA ALA A 363 -17.02 9.38 1.30
C ALA A 363 -16.80 7.88 1.18
N THR A 364 -17.66 7.10 1.83
CA THR A 364 -17.60 5.64 1.78
C THR A 364 -18.72 5.11 0.90
N GLY A 365 -18.39 4.18 0.02
CA GLY A 365 -19.35 3.49 -0.83
C GLY A 365 -19.13 1.97 -0.75
N SER A 366 -20.22 1.22 -0.84
CA SER A 366 -20.19 -0.24 -0.78
C SER A 366 -20.91 -0.82 -1.99
N SER A 367 -20.39 -1.95 -2.51
CA SER A 367 -20.99 -2.70 -3.62
C SER A 367 -22.42 -3.20 -3.35
N VAL A 368 -22.85 -3.18 -2.08
CA VAL A 368 -24.23 -3.49 -1.68
C VAL A 368 -25.17 -2.27 -1.75
N GLY A 369 -24.77 -1.22 -2.46
CA GLY A 369 -25.61 -0.04 -2.71
C GLY A 369 -25.75 0.91 -1.52
N ARG A 370 -24.77 0.94 -0.63
CA ARG A 370 -24.69 1.91 0.47
C ARG A 370 -23.64 2.97 0.15
N MET A 371 -23.99 4.22 0.40
CA MET A 371 -23.09 5.35 0.24
C MET A 371 -23.31 6.34 1.39
N GLY A 372 -22.26 6.95 1.85
CA GLY A 372 -22.36 7.99 2.87
C GLY A 372 -21.07 8.63 3.30
N PRO A 373 -21.15 9.74 4.05
CA PRO A 373 -20.00 10.42 4.61
C PRO A 373 -19.50 9.70 5.87
N GLU A 374 -18.20 9.78 6.06
CA GLU A 374 -17.51 9.48 7.30
C GLU A 374 -16.74 10.74 7.75
N LEU A 375 -16.84 11.07 9.01
CA LEU A 375 -16.11 12.16 9.67
C LEU A 375 -15.21 11.58 10.74
N VAL A 376 -13.93 11.93 10.72
CA VAL A 376 -12.96 11.63 11.77
C VAL A 376 -12.44 12.93 12.34
N VAL A 377 -12.49 13.09 13.65
CA VAL A 377 -11.95 14.24 14.38
C VAL A 377 -10.94 13.71 15.40
N GLY A 378 -9.69 14.17 15.30
CA GLY A 378 -8.64 13.66 16.16
C GLY A 378 -7.71 14.71 16.69
N LEU A 379 -7.09 14.38 17.82
CA LEU A 379 -6.07 15.16 18.50
C LEU A 379 -4.87 14.27 18.82
N SER A 380 -3.72 14.62 18.27
CA SER A 380 -2.45 14.00 18.58
C SER A 380 -1.61 14.84 19.51
N LYS A 381 -0.92 14.22 20.45
CA LYS A 381 0.13 14.84 21.27
C LYS A 381 1.45 14.12 21.02
N ARG A 382 2.41 14.84 20.44
CA ARG A 382 3.77 14.35 20.23
C ARG A 382 4.58 14.46 21.53
N ASN A 383 5.49 13.50 21.75
CA ASN A 383 6.35 13.43 22.94
C ASN A 383 5.60 13.43 24.27
N ALA A 384 4.49 12.68 24.34
CA ALA A 384 3.57 12.71 25.47
C ALA A 384 4.23 12.40 26.83
N PHE A 385 5.19 11.46 26.84
CA PHE A 385 5.87 10.99 28.06
C PHE A 385 7.40 11.24 28.02
N ARG A 386 7.88 12.18 27.20
CA ARG A 386 9.30 12.58 27.09
C ARG A 386 10.20 11.46 26.54
N GLY A 387 9.68 10.58 25.71
CA GLY A 387 10.39 9.49 25.09
C GLY A 387 10.14 9.38 23.58
N GLY A 388 9.53 10.44 23.01
CA GLY A 388 9.13 10.47 21.60
C GLY A 388 7.80 9.74 21.34
N GLU A 389 7.05 9.42 22.40
CA GLU A 389 5.76 8.73 22.27
C GLU A 389 4.72 9.67 21.62
N LYS A 390 3.94 9.14 20.67
CA LYS A 390 2.77 9.80 20.10
C LYS A 390 1.52 9.27 20.83
N PHE A 391 0.79 10.16 21.45
CA PHE A 391 -0.53 9.89 22.01
C PHE A 391 -1.58 10.45 21.08
N ASP A 392 -2.57 9.65 20.72
CA ASP A 392 -3.62 10.02 19.76
C ASP A 392 -4.99 9.67 20.33
N ILE A 393 -5.96 10.56 20.14
CA ILE A 393 -7.38 10.34 20.42
C ILE A 393 -8.14 10.75 19.18
N ALA A 394 -8.97 9.87 18.65
CA ALA A 394 -9.82 10.12 17.50
C ALA A 394 -11.25 9.68 17.76
N PHE A 395 -12.20 10.45 17.29
CA PHE A 395 -13.61 10.12 17.20
C PHE A 395 -13.98 9.99 15.74
N HIS A 396 -14.68 8.94 15.40
CA HIS A 396 -15.21 8.72 14.06
C HIS A 396 -16.71 8.54 14.11
N GLY A 397 -17.37 9.00 13.04
CA GLY A 397 -18.79 8.79 12.81
C GLY A 397 -19.05 8.63 11.32
N SER A 398 -19.80 7.61 10.95
CA SER A 398 -20.24 7.40 9.57
C SER A 398 -21.74 7.21 9.49
N TYR A 399 -22.31 7.67 8.39
CA TYR A 399 -23.72 7.52 8.10
C TYR A 399 -23.87 7.08 6.65
N ALA A 400 -24.51 5.96 6.42
CA ALA A 400 -24.69 5.44 5.08
C ALA A 400 -26.19 5.23 4.80
N TRP A 401 -26.65 5.79 3.68
CA TRP A 401 -28.01 5.56 3.15
C TRP A 401 -27.95 4.52 2.04
N GLN A 402 -29.07 3.83 1.86
CA GLN A 402 -29.21 2.82 0.82
C GLN A 402 -29.82 3.46 -0.44
N LEU A 403 -29.10 3.38 -1.56
CA LEU A 403 -29.52 3.99 -2.84
C LEU A 403 -30.80 3.38 -3.45
N ASN A 404 -31.18 2.15 -3.08
CA ASN A 404 -32.30 1.40 -3.63
C ASN A 404 -33.58 1.48 -2.80
N GLY A 405 -33.86 2.61 -2.15
CA GLY A 405 -35.20 2.91 -1.59
C GLY A 405 -35.58 2.19 -0.28
N GLY A 406 -34.63 1.56 0.41
CA GLY A 406 -34.88 1.00 1.74
C GLY A 406 -34.72 2.05 2.84
N HIS A 407 -35.66 2.12 3.81
CA HIS A 407 -35.62 3.03 4.96
C HIS A 407 -34.57 2.67 6.02
N ASN A 408 -33.63 1.77 5.73
CA ASN A 408 -32.68 1.23 6.67
C ASN A 408 -31.34 1.99 6.57
N ASN A 409 -31.29 3.17 7.16
CA ASN A 409 -30.05 3.93 7.28
C ASN A 409 -29.12 3.28 8.29
N TYR A 410 -27.87 3.12 7.90
CA TYR A 410 -26.81 2.54 8.71
C TYR A 410 -25.98 3.67 9.30
N TYR A 411 -25.66 3.60 10.57
CA TYR A 411 -24.70 4.51 11.17
C TYR A 411 -23.73 3.76 12.09
N GLU A 412 -22.51 4.26 12.12
CA GLU A 412 -21.43 3.76 12.93
C GLU A 412 -20.74 4.95 13.60
N TYR A 413 -20.41 4.81 14.85
CA TYR A 413 -19.63 5.80 15.57
C TYR A 413 -18.76 5.13 16.63
N GLY A 414 -17.63 5.77 16.90
CA GLY A 414 -16.71 5.24 17.89
C GLY A 414 -15.62 6.21 18.28
N PHE A 415 -14.81 5.76 19.21
CA PHE A 415 -13.59 6.45 19.57
C PHE A 415 -12.40 5.48 19.59
N GLU A 416 -11.25 6.03 19.30
CA GLU A 416 -9.97 5.33 19.38
C GLU A 416 -9.00 6.16 20.20
N THR A 417 -8.26 5.54 21.09
CA THR A 417 -7.13 6.15 21.78
C THR A 417 -5.92 5.24 21.63
N SER A 418 -4.77 5.81 21.28
CA SER A 418 -3.57 5.03 21.08
C SER A 418 -2.31 5.74 21.58
N VAL A 419 -1.32 4.94 21.96
CA VAL A 419 0.03 5.38 22.29
C VAL A 419 1.01 4.60 21.44
N GLU A 420 1.75 5.29 20.59
CA GLU A 420 2.81 4.70 19.78
C GLU A 420 4.17 5.07 20.39
N PHE A 421 4.96 4.06 20.69
CA PHE A 421 6.32 4.18 21.21
C PHE A 421 7.32 3.94 20.07
N PRO A 422 8.27 4.84 19.78
CA PRO A 422 9.28 4.66 18.74
C PRO A 422 10.41 3.69 19.21
N ARG A 423 10.02 2.57 19.81
CA ARG A 423 10.90 1.50 20.32
C ARG A 423 10.12 0.25 20.65
N LEU A 424 10.76 -0.90 20.70
CA LEU A 424 10.15 -2.11 21.23
C LEU A 424 10.08 -2.05 22.77
N ILE A 425 8.87 -2.17 23.30
CA ILE A 425 8.59 -2.33 24.73
C ILE A 425 8.14 -3.79 24.96
N ALA A 426 9.10 -4.70 25.03
CA ALA A 426 8.84 -6.11 25.23
C ALA A 426 9.38 -6.55 26.60
N PRO A 427 8.52 -6.83 27.59
CA PRO A 427 8.96 -7.24 28.93
C PRO A 427 9.78 -8.54 28.91
N PHE A 428 9.50 -9.46 27.97
CA PHE A 428 10.14 -10.75 27.87
C PHE A 428 11.36 -10.78 26.91
N MET A 429 11.52 -9.81 26.02
CA MET A 429 12.64 -9.77 25.09
C MET A 429 13.86 -9.02 25.62
N GLY A 430 14.04 -8.90 26.93
CA GLY A 430 15.15 -8.22 27.60
C GLY A 430 15.54 -6.97 26.84
N GLY A 431 15.11 -5.78 27.28
CA GLY A 431 15.22 -4.53 26.53
C GLY A 431 16.50 -4.43 25.71
N ASN A 432 16.51 -3.54 24.75
CA ASN A 432 17.56 -3.23 23.74
C ASN A 432 19.00 -3.09 24.31
N ARG A 433 19.41 -4.02 25.20
CA ARG A 433 20.75 -4.13 25.73
C ARG A 433 21.59 -4.80 24.65
N ASP A 434 22.47 -4.03 24.04
CA ASP A 434 23.55 -4.54 23.23
C ASP A 434 24.28 -5.64 24.05
N ARG A 435 23.94 -6.90 23.85
CA ARG A 435 24.69 -8.01 24.47
C ARG A 435 26.04 -8.07 23.77
N ILE A 436 27.08 -7.75 24.52
CA ILE A 436 28.46 -7.95 24.08
C ILE A 436 28.67 -9.46 24.01
N ARG A 437 29.12 -9.98 22.86
CA ARG A 437 29.58 -11.35 22.73
C ARG A 437 30.84 -11.54 23.57
N ARG A 438 31.15 -12.77 24.01
CA ARG A 438 32.39 -13.10 24.72
C ARG A 438 33.69 -12.77 23.93
N ASP A 439 33.58 -12.68 22.60
CA ASP A 439 34.63 -12.27 21.67
C ASP A 439 34.79 -10.73 21.53
N GLY A 440 34.10 -9.96 22.35
CA GLY A 440 34.10 -8.49 22.30
C GLY A 440 33.27 -7.88 21.16
N THR A 441 32.72 -8.67 20.26
CA THR A 441 31.92 -8.19 19.17
C THR A 441 30.44 -8.01 19.61
N ARG A 442 29.86 -6.87 19.30
CA ARG A 442 28.45 -6.61 19.60
C ARG A 442 27.57 -7.22 18.52
N ARG A 443 26.68 -8.15 18.88
CA ARG A 443 25.64 -8.64 17.99
C ARG A 443 24.55 -7.57 17.89
N ARG A 444 24.65 -6.68 16.90
CA ARG A 444 23.59 -5.71 16.61
C ARG A 444 22.40 -6.44 15.96
N ARG A 445 21.23 -6.37 16.59
CA ARG A 445 19.97 -6.54 15.84
C ARG A 445 19.80 -5.26 15.03
N ARG A 446 20.18 -5.28 13.77
CA ARG A 446 19.86 -4.19 12.84
C ARG A 446 18.41 -4.37 12.42
N PHE A 447 17.59 -3.40 12.77
CA PHE A 447 16.32 -3.16 12.10
C PHE A 447 16.59 -2.14 10.98
N PHE A 448 15.96 -2.34 9.85
CA PHE A 448 16.06 -1.40 8.73
C PHE A 448 15.40 -0.05 9.06
N THR A 449 14.23 -0.09 9.74
CA THR A 449 13.55 1.10 10.29
C THR A 449 13.49 1.02 11.81
N THR A 450 13.24 2.16 12.47
CA THR A 450 13.00 2.17 13.92
C THR A 450 11.76 1.34 14.25
N PRO A 451 11.91 0.26 15.05
CA PRO A 451 10.76 -0.56 15.43
C PRO A 451 9.86 0.22 16.39
N THR A 452 8.55 -0.02 16.29
CA THR A 452 7.55 0.64 17.13
C THR A 452 6.74 -0.35 17.96
N THR A 453 6.16 0.14 19.05
CA THR A 453 5.18 -0.56 19.85
C THR A 453 3.93 0.31 19.93
N LEU A 454 2.78 -0.24 19.59
CA LEU A 454 1.49 0.41 19.62
C LEU A 454 0.64 -0.21 20.73
N ALA A 455 0.11 0.62 21.61
CA ALA A 455 -0.97 0.28 22.53
C ALA A 455 -2.22 1.05 22.09
N ARG A 456 -3.32 0.36 21.84
CA ARG A 456 -4.56 0.94 21.33
C ARG A 456 -5.77 0.42 22.09
N ILE A 457 -6.71 1.30 22.37
CA ILE A 457 -8.04 0.97 22.87
C ILE A 457 -9.03 1.68 21.96
N SER A 458 -10.01 0.94 21.46
CA SER A 458 -11.08 1.47 20.65
C SER A 458 -12.44 0.94 21.09
N ASN A 459 -13.45 1.76 20.91
CA ASN A 459 -14.85 1.37 21.05
C ASN A 459 -15.57 1.75 19.76
N ASN A 460 -16.32 0.83 19.21
CA ASN A 460 -17.08 1.03 17.97
C ASN A 460 -18.49 0.52 18.13
N VAL A 461 -19.48 1.38 17.85
CA VAL A 461 -20.90 1.06 17.89
C VAL A 461 -21.46 1.05 16.49
N ILE A 462 -21.92 -0.11 16.07
CA ILE A 462 -22.53 -0.34 14.76
C ILE A 462 -24.04 -0.47 14.96
N ASN A 463 -24.81 0.43 14.34
CA ASN A 463 -26.26 0.35 14.36
C ASN A 463 -26.80 -0.14 13.01
N ARG A 464 -27.53 -1.24 13.05
CA ARG A 464 -28.30 -1.77 11.92
C ARG A 464 -29.78 -1.64 12.20
N PRO A 465 -30.45 -0.56 11.73
CA PRO A 465 -31.84 -0.30 12.04
C PRO A 465 -32.74 -1.46 11.62
N GLY A 466 -33.68 -1.82 12.48
CA GLY A 466 -34.58 -2.94 12.26
C GLY A 466 -34.00 -4.32 12.58
N TYR A 467 -32.72 -4.40 13.02
CA TYR A 467 -32.06 -5.66 13.41
C TYR A 467 -31.40 -5.56 14.77
N PHE A 468 -30.24 -4.91 14.88
CA PHE A 468 -29.48 -4.84 16.11
C PHE A 468 -28.59 -3.60 16.22
N ASN A 469 -28.20 -3.29 17.44
CA ASN A 469 -27.12 -2.37 17.79
C ASN A 469 -26.02 -3.18 18.48
N MET A 470 -24.83 -3.18 17.90
CA MET A 470 -23.68 -3.96 18.37
C MET A 470 -22.56 -3.02 18.80
N ASN A 471 -22.00 -3.30 19.96
CA ASN A 471 -20.84 -2.59 20.47
C ASN A 471 -19.63 -3.51 20.47
N THR A 472 -18.48 -2.98 20.04
CA THR A 472 -17.21 -3.70 20.01
C THR A 472 -16.16 -2.89 20.73
N ILE A 473 -15.62 -3.41 21.81
CA ILE A 473 -14.51 -2.83 22.56
C ILE A 473 -13.26 -3.64 22.21
N THR A 474 -12.20 -2.98 21.78
CA THR A 474 -10.95 -3.65 21.41
C THR A 474 -9.77 -3.02 22.15
N GLY A 475 -8.97 -3.84 22.81
CA GLY A 475 -7.67 -3.48 23.36
C GLY A 475 -6.57 -4.23 22.62
N GLU A 476 -5.55 -3.51 22.16
CA GLU A 476 -4.50 -4.09 21.33
C GLU A 476 -3.11 -3.66 21.80
N TRP A 477 -2.17 -4.61 21.80
CA TRP A 477 -0.75 -4.35 21.98
C TRP A 477 0.01 -4.94 20.81
N THR A 478 0.68 -4.10 20.00
CA THR A 478 1.27 -4.51 18.72
C THR A 478 2.71 -4.05 18.61
N TYR A 479 3.59 -4.96 18.16
CA TYR A 479 4.97 -4.69 17.77
C TYR A 479 5.08 -4.63 16.26
N LYS A 480 5.72 -3.58 15.72
CA LYS A 480 6.02 -3.45 14.29
C LYS A 480 7.51 -3.28 14.11
N TRP A 481 8.09 -4.03 13.21
CA TRP A 481 9.50 -3.89 12.84
C TRP A 481 9.75 -4.28 11.40
N GLN A 482 10.82 -3.72 10.85
CA GLN A 482 11.28 -4.01 9.51
C GLN A 482 12.74 -4.46 9.58
N ARG A 483 13.08 -5.61 9.04
CA ARG A 483 14.43 -6.16 9.07
C ARG A 483 15.22 -5.82 7.82
N THR A 484 14.58 -5.79 6.67
CA THR A 484 15.11 -5.43 5.35
C THR A 484 14.19 -4.41 4.69
N PRO A 485 14.61 -3.69 3.65
CA PRO A 485 13.71 -2.80 2.89
C PRO A 485 12.46 -3.49 2.37
N THR A 486 12.55 -4.79 2.14
CA THR A 486 11.51 -5.61 1.51
C THR A 486 10.61 -6.35 2.49
N SER A 487 11.02 -6.55 3.75
CA SER A 487 10.32 -7.43 4.71
C SER A 487 9.86 -6.66 5.94
N ARG A 488 8.55 -6.63 6.17
CA ARG A 488 7.91 -6.04 7.35
C ARG A 488 7.28 -7.12 8.20
N PHE A 489 7.31 -6.92 9.51
CA PHE A 489 6.75 -7.83 10.48
C PHE A 489 5.88 -7.06 11.46
N GLN A 490 4.71 -7.61 11.76
CA GLN A 490 3.84 -7.12 12.81
C GLN A 490 3.47 -8.29 13.72
N PHE A 491 3.57 -8.09 15.02
CA PHE A 491 3.19 -9.09 16.00
C PHE A 491 2.36 -8.45 17.09
N SER A 492 1.13 -8.90 17.22
CA SER A 492 0.18 -8.48 18.26
C SER A 492 -0.01 -9.65 19.23
N PRO A 493 0.77 -9.71 20.33
CA PRO A 493 0.65 -10.79 21.31
C PRO A 493 -0.67 -10.76 22.07
N ILE A 494 -1.33 -9.61 22.13
CA ILE A 494 -2.58 -9.43 22.87
C ILE A 494 -3.48 -8.52 22.03
N ILE A 495 -4.60 -9.08 21.57
CA ILE A 495 -5.76 -8.37 21.05
C ILE A 495 -6.96 -8.90 21.84
N LEU A 496 -7.59 -8.06 22.65
CA LEU A 496 -8.78 -8.40 23.39
C LEU A 496 -9.96 -7.67 22.76
N GLN A 497 -10.81 -8.40 22.08
CA GLN A 497 -12.02 -7.84 21.48
C GLN A 497 -13.23 -8.41 22.19
N TYR A 498 -14.06 -7.53 22.76
CA TYR A 498 -15.33 -7.89 23.34
C TYR A 498 -16.45 -7.31 22.49
N GLN A 499 -17.27 -8.19 21.95
CA GLN A 499 -18.39 -7.86 21.09
C GLN A 499 -19.69 -8.23 21.80
N PHE A 500 -20.63 -7.28 21.90
CA PHE A 500 -21.92 -7.52 22.54
C PHE A 500 -23.02 -6.67 21.89
N LYS A 501 -24.24 -7.16 22.00
CA LYS A 501 -25.45 -6.50 21.48
C LYS A 501 -26.06 -5.63 22.58
N ASN A 502 -26.27 -4.33 22.29
CA ASN A 502 -26.97 -3.41 23.20
C ASN A 502 -28.49 -3.48 23.02
N ARG A 503 -28.95 -3.61 21.79
CA ARG A 503 -30.37 -3.70 21.43
C ARG A 503 -30.53 -4.72 20.31
N VAL A 504 -31.59 -5.50 20.40
CA VAL A 504 -32.03 -6.49 19.43
C VAL A 504 -33.49 -6.21 19.13
N SER A 505 -33.87 -6.21 17.86
CA SER A 505 -35.27 -6.04 17.47
C SER A 505 -36.03 -7.37 17.53
N ASP A 506 -37.36 -7.34 17.75
CA ASP A 506 -38.18 -8.53 17.72
C ASP A 506 -38.07 -9.32 16.41
N LYS A 507 -37.93 -8.60 15.28
CA LYS A 507 -37.68 -9.22 13.97
C LYS A 507 -36.37 -10.02 13.95
N PHE A 508 -35.30 -9.52 14.57
CA PHE A 508 -34.02 -10.20 14.62
C PHE A 508 -34.03 -11.32 15.66
N THR A 509 -34.75 -11.17 16.77
CA THR A 509 -34.97 -12.23 17.74
C THR A 509 -35.69 -13.42 17.10
N ARG A 510 -36.79 -13.18 16.38
CA ARG A 510 -37.47 -14.26 15.61
C ARG A 510 -36.54 -14.93 14.61
N LEU A 511 -35.66 -14.17 13.95
CA LEU A 511 -34.66 -14.74 13.03
C LEU A 511 -33.63 -15.61 13.77
N GLN A 512 -33.23 -15.21 14.96
CA GLN A 512 -32.31 -15.99 15.82
C GLN A 512 -33.00 -17.26 16.34
N ASP A 513 -34.26 -17.19 16.70
CA ASP A 513 -35.05 -18.32 17.18
C ASP A 513 -35.33 -19.32 16.02
N SER A 514 -35.56 -18.81 14.79
CA SER A 514 -35.78 -19.65 13.62
C SER A 514 -34.50 -20.24 13.03
N LEU A 515 -33.35 -19.59 13.27
CA LEU A 515 -32.05 -19.97 12.75
C LEU A 515 -31.00 -20.00 13.87
N LEU A 516 -30.95 -21.09 14.64
CA LEU A 516 -30.01 -21.32 15.74
C LEU A 516 -28.56 -20.99 15.37
N TYR A 517 -28.18 -21.29 14.12
CA TYR A 517 -26.88 -20.90 13.57
C TYR A 517 -26.61 -19.39 13.65
N VAL A 518 -27.61 -18.53 13.35
CA VAL A 518 -27.49 -17.07 13.48
C VAL A 518 -27.33 -16.66 14.94
N SER A 519 -28.04 -17.35 15.83
CA SER A 519 -27.93 -17.11 17.27
C SER A 519 -26.51 -17.35 17.77
N TYR A 520 -25.90 -18.49 17.44
CA TYR A 520 -24.53 -18.83 17.84
C TYR A 520 -23.47 -17.92 17.23
N MET A 521 -23.62 -17.53 15.98
CA MET A 521 -22.65 -16.63 15.32
C MET A 521 -22.68 -15.21 15.86
N MET A 522 -23.85 -14.76 16.29
CA MET A 522 -24.06 -13.41 16.80
C MET A 522 -24.07 -13.37 18.33
N GLU A 523 -23.68 -14.43 18.99
CA GLU A 523 -23.53 -14.46 20.44
C GLU A 523 -22.50 -13.42 20.93
N ASP A 524 -22.75 -12.88 22.13
CA ASP A 524 -21.83 -11.98 22.77
C ASP A 524 -20.59 -12.75 23.21
N LYS A 525 -19.44 -12.44 22.64
CA LYS A 525 -18.19 -13.19 22.84
C LYS A 525 -17.00 -12.32 23.11
N LEU A 526 -16.10 -12.82 23.95
CA LEU A 526 -14.75 -12.31 24.08
C LEU A 526 -13.86 -13.04 23.05
N VAL A 527 -13.08 -12.27 22.29
CA VAL A 527 -12.15 -12.79 21.27
C VAL A 527 -10.73 -12.38 21.67
N PRO A 528 -10.06 -13.20 22.49
CA PRO A 528 -8.66 -12.98 22.86
C PRO A 528 -7.75 -13.56 21.79
N GLN A 529 -7.18 -12.69 20.95
CA GLN A 529 -6.36 -13.09 19.82
C GLN A 529 -4.87 -12.80 20.04
N MET A 530 -4.05 -13.61 19.41
CA MET A 530 -2.66 -13.33 19.07
C MET A 530 -2.53 -13.34 17.53
N ARG A 531 -1.87 -12.33 16.96
CA ARG A 531 -1.76 -12.17 15.50
C ARG A 531 -0.32 -11.91 15.09
N PHE A 532 0.11 -12.60 14.05
CA PHE A 532 1.40 -12.36 13.40
C PHE A 532 1.18 -12.12 11.91
N THR A 533 1.69 -10.99 11.41
CA THR A 533 1.63 -10.64 9.99
C THR A 533 3.04 -10.46 9.44
N TYR A 534 3.31 -11.09 8.33
CA TYR A 534 4.50 -10.93 7.52
C TYR A 534 4.13 -10.33 6.18
N THR A 535 4.79 -9.22 5.79
CA THR A 535 4.59 -8.57 4.50
C THR A 535 5.94 -8.51 3.78
N TYR A 536 5.97 -9.00 2.56
CA TYR A 536 7.10 -8.90 1.64
C TYR A 536 6.72 -8.08 0.42
N THR A 537 7.56 -7.12 0.07
CA THR A 537 7.43 -6.33 -1.16
C THR A 537 8.77 -6.36 -1.85
N SER A 538 8.83 -6.80 -3.10
CA SER A 538 10.08 -6.85 -3.87
C SER A 538 10.69 -5.46 -4.03
N PRO A 539 12.01 -5.33 -4.24
CA PRO A 539 12.65 -4.05 -4.55
C PRO A 539 12.05 -3.41 -5.80
N SER A 540 12.03 -2.08 -5.83
CA SER A 540 11.56 -1.30 -6.99
C SER A 540 12.36 -1.56 -8.28
N SER A 541 13.60 -2.05 -8.15
CA SER A 541 14.46 -2.44 -9.28
C SER A 541 14.04 -3.76 -9.96
N TYR A 542 13.13 -4.53 -9.37
CA TYR A 542 12.67 -5.76 -10.00
C TYR A 542 11.66 -5.46 -11.09
N ARG A 543 11.95 -5.94 -12.32
CA ARG A 543 11.05 -5.81 -13.47
C ARG A 543 9.69 -6.46 -13.20
N ASN A 544 9.66 -7.58 -12.48
CA ASN A 544 8.44 -8.34 -12.17
C ASN A 544 8.18 -8.35 -10.65
N PRO A 545 7.61 -7.27 -10.08
CA PRO A 545 7.45 -7.14 -8.64
C PRO A 545 6.51 -8.18 -8.04
N ILE A 546 6.81 -8.54 -6.80
CA ILE A 546 6.03 -9.45 -5.96
C ILE A 546 5.61 -8.69 -4.71
N ALA A 547 4.35 -8.80 -4.35
CA ALA A 547 3.82 -8.44 -3.05
C ALA A 547 3.24 -9.70 -2.39
N TRP A 548 3.59 -9.95 -1.15
CA TRP A 548 3.11 -11.11 -0.41
C TRP A 548 2.85 -10.73 1.03
N GLU A 549 1.64 -10.99 1.49
CA GLU A 549 1.26 -10.82 2.89
C GLU A 549 0.69 -12.14 3.42
N THR A 550 1.12 -12.52 4.63
CA THR A 550 0.57 -13.69 5.32
C THR A 550 0.29 -13.33 6.76
N THR A 551 -0.92 -13.59 7.19
CA THR A 551 -1.39 -13.36 8.56
C THR A 551 -1.80 -14.69 9.19
N ILE A 552 -1.23 -14.96 10.36
CA ILE A 552 -1.61 -16.08 11.22
C ILE A 552 -2.23 -15.48 12.48
N SER A 553 -3.45 -15.89 12.78
CA SER A 553 -4.17 -15.47 13.99
C SER A 553 -4.61 -16.71 14.77
N GLU A 554 -4.39 -16.66 16.08
CA GLU A 554 -4.99 -17.63 16.99
C GLU A 554 -5.88 -16.89 17.99
N ALA A 555 -6.92 -17.55 18.44
CA ALA A 555 -7.78 -17.01 19.51
C ALA A 555 -8.05 -18.06 20.58
N GLY A 556 -8.04 -17.63 21.84
CA GLY A 556 -8.44 -18.41 22.99
C GLY A 556 -7.50 -19.50 23.47
N ASN A 557 -6.43 -19.85 22.71
CA ASN A 557 -5.52 -20.94 23.09
C ASN A 557 -4.72 -20.64 24.36
N LEU A 558 -4.21 -19.41 24.48
CA LEU A 558 -3.46 -18.98 25.66
C LEU A 558 -4.34 -19.02 26.91
N ILE A 559 -5.61 -18.63 26.81
CA ILE A 559 -6.57 -18.69 27.90
C ILE A 559 -6.90 -20.13 28.26
N SER A 560 -7.16 -20.98 27.22
CA SER A 560 -7.41 -22.41 27.45
C SER A 560 -6.21 -23.11 28.07
N ALA A 561 -4.99 -22.78 27.67
CA ALA A 561 -3.76 -23.29 28.29
C ALA A 561 -3.62 -22.85 29.75
N GLY A 562 -3.97 -21.58 30.05
CA GLY A 562 -4.04 -21.10 31.42
C GLY A 562 -5.08 -21.86 32.26
N MET A 563 -6.29 -22.07 31.72
CA MET A 563 -7.35 -22.80 32.41
C MET A 563 -7.02 -24.28 32.62
N LEU A 564 -6.22 -24.89 31.73
CA LEU A 564 -5.71 -26.24 31.95
C LEU A 564 -4.86 -26.33 33.22
N ALA A 565 -4.05 -25.30 33.51
CA ALA A 565 -3.28 -25.23 34.75
C ALA A 565 -4.17 -25.12 36.01
N PHE A 566 -5.43 -24.69 35.87
CA PHE A 566 -6.44 -24.63 36.96
C PHE A 566 -7.39 -25.84 36.94
N GLY A 567 -7.04 -26.94 36.25
CA GLY A 567 -7.78 -28.20 36.27
C GLY A 567 -8.93 -28.34 35.28
N LYS A 568 -9.14 -27.40 34.38
CA LYS A 568 -10.10 -27.51 33.26
C LYS A 568 -9.53 -28.35 32.14
N LYS A 569 -10.38 -29.17 31.46
CA LYS A 569 -9.94 -29.93 30.31
C LYS A 569 -9.80 -29.06 29.04
N TRP A 570 -8.87 -29.40 28.15
CA TRP A 570 -8.68 -28.68 26.89
C TRP A 570 -9.95 -28.67 26.03
N ASN A 571 -10.58 -29.81 25.88
CA ASN A 571 -11.79 -30.00 25.07
C ASN A 571 -13.10 -29.72 25.84
N GLU A 572 -13.02 -29.18 27.05
CA GLU A 572 -14.21 -28.80 27.81
C GLU A 572 -14.86 -27.59 27.10
N LYS A 573 -16.15 -27.71 26.78
CA LYS A 573 -16.96 -26.64 26.19
C LYS A 573 -17.50 -25.72 27.30
N ASN A 574 -17.91 -24.51 26.95
CA ASN A 574 -18.47 -23.50 27.90
C ASN A 574 -17.50 -23.02 28.97
N LYS A 575 -16.20 -22.96 28.66
CA LYS A 575 -15.24 -22.25 29.52
C LYS A 575 -15.46 -20.76 29.39
N ASN A 576 -15.66 -20.12 30.53
CA ASN A 576 -15.94 -18.68 30.59
C ASN A 576 -14.79 -17.95 31.26
N LEU A 577 -14.44 -16.78 30.73
CA LEU A 577 -13.57 -15.81 31.38
C LEU A 577 -14.45 -14.70 31.95
N TYR A 578 -14.50 -14.55 33.29
CA TYR A 578 -15.40 -13.62 33.97
C TYR A 578 -16.89 -13.75 33.55
N LYS A 579 -17.37 -14.99 33.41
CA LYS A 579 -18.73 -15.36 32.97
C LYS A 579 -19.05 -15.03 31.51
N ILE A 580 -18.05 -14.63 30.70
CA ILE A 580 -18.20 -14.34 29.28
C ILE A 580 -17.58 -15.49 28.49
N PRO A 581 -18.29 -16.11 27.53
CA PRO A 581 -17.72 -17.12 26.67
C PRO A 581 -16.66 -16.50 25.74
N TYR A 582 -15.58 -17.24 25.48
CA TYR A 582 -14.53 -16.78 24.58
C TYR A 582 -14.42 -17.69 23.36
N ALA A 583 -14.12 -17.07 22.20
CA ALA A 583 -13.91 -17.78 20.97
C ALA A 583 -12.54 -18.49 20.95
N GLN A 584 -12.49 -19.68 20.35
CA GLN A 584 -11.27 -20.45 20.14
C GLN A 584 -11.15 -20.92 18.68
N PHE A 585 -10.14 -20.41 17.96
CA PHE A 585 -9.88 -20.73 16.57
C PHE A 585 -8.42 -20.49 16.17
N LEU A 586 -8.03 -21.09 15.06
CA LEU A 586 -6.79 -20.82 14.33
C LEU A 586 -7.16 -20.33 12.93
N LYS A 587 -6.56 -19.22 12.48
CA LYS A 587 -6.83 -18.61 11.17
C LYS A 587 -5.51 -18.31 10.45
N LEU A 588 -5.42 -18.73 9.21
CA LEU A 588 -4.34 -18.43 8.27
C LEU A 588 -4.95 -17.70 7.08
N GLU A 589 -4.36 -16.58 6.71
CA GLU A 589 -4.74 -15.82 5.53
C GLU A 589 -3.48 -15.42 4.77
N THR A 590 -3.45 -15.65 3.47
CA THR A 590 -2.33 -15.26 2.61
C THR A 590 -2.84 -14.58 1.36
N ASP A 591 -2.18 -13.49 1.03
CA ASP A 591 -2.41 -12.67 -0.14
C ASP A 591 -1.10 -12.56 -0.92
N PHE A 592 -1.11 -12.99 -2.17
CA PHE A 592 0.06 -13.03 -3.01
C PHE A 592 -0.25 -12.41 -4.37
N THR A 593 0.50 -11.37 -4.72
CA THR A 593 0.38 -10.68 -6.01
C THR A 593 1.72 -10.72 -6.74
N LYS A 594 1.69 -11.09 -8.01
CA LYS A 594 2.84 -10.99 -8.90
C LYS A 594 2.47 -10.25 -10.16
N THR A 595 3.25 -9.23 -10.48
CA THR A 595 3.12 -8.46 -11.72
C THR A 595 4.19 -8.91 -12.70
N TRP A 596 3.79 -9.20 -13.93
CA TRP A 596 4.64 -9.56 -15.05
C TRP A 596 4.59 -8.45 -16.08
N HIS A 597 5.71 -7.89 -16.46
CA HIS A 597 5.77 -6.97 -17.58
C HIS A 597 5.79 -7.74 -18.88
N VAL A 598 4.76 -7.55 -19.72
CA VAL A 598 4.57 -8.18 -21.02
C VAL A 598 4.72 -7.11 -22.08
N GLY A 599 5.92 -7.01 -22.65
CA GLY A 599 6.26 -5.87 -23.53
C GLY A 599 6.51 -4.58 -22.75
N ASP A 600 6.55 -3.46 -23.49
CA ASP A 600 6.98 -2.15 -22.94
C ASP A 600 5.89 -1.46 -22.09
N TYR A 601 4.62 -1.70 -22.42
CA TYR A 601 3.50 -0.91 -21.87
C TYR A 601 2.35 -1.75 -21.31
N SER A 602 2.57 -3.04 -21.16
CA SER A 602 1.52 -3.95 -20.70
C SER A 602 1.99 -4.76 -19.52
N THR A 603 1.11 -4.98 -18.59
CA THR A 603 1.38 -5.85 -17.45
C THR A 603 0.34 -6.95 -17.34
N LEU A 604 0.78 -8.14 -16.98
CA LEU A 604 -0.07 -9.24 -16.56
C LEU A 604 0.07 -9.38 -15.04
N VAL A 605 -1.03 -9.30 -14.31
CA VAL A 605 -1.04 -9.43 -12.85
C VAL A 605 -1.74 -10.71 -12.45
N THR A 606 -1.08 -11.49 -11.63
CA THR A 606 -1.64 -12.68 -10.98
C THR A 606 -1.80 -12.41 -9.50
N HIS A 607 -2.97 -12.65 -8.96
CA HIS A 607 -3.30 -12.49 -7.55
C HIS A 607 -3.90 -13.79 -7.01
N LEU A 608 -3.46 -14.21 -5.83
CA LEU A 608 -3.93 -15.39 -5.12
C LEU A 608 -4.24 -14.99 -3.68
N ASN A 609 -5.49 -15.16 -3.27
CA ASN A 609 -5.92 -14.94 -1.89
C ASN A 609 -6.50 -16.25 -1.32
N LEU A 610 -5.83 -16.80 -0.31
CA LEU A 610 -6.21 -18.03 0.36
C LEU A 610 -6.48 -17.76 1.83
N GLY A 611 -7.54 -18.36 2.36
CA GLY A 611 -7.90 -18.29 3.77
C GLY A 611 -8.28 -19.67 4.31
N LEU A 612 -7.81 -19.97 5.51
CA LEU A 612 -8.18 -21.18 6.25
C LEU A 612 -8.44 -20.79 7.71
N MET A 613 -9.60 -21.16 8.21
CA MET A 613 -9.97 -20.99 9.61
C MET A 613 -10.47 -22.32 10.17
N TYR A 614 -9.91 -22.73 11.28
CA TYR A 614 -10.31 -23.93 12.03
C TYR A 614 -10.81 -23.54 13.41
N THR A 615 -12.06 -23.83 13.69
CA THR A 615 -12.73 -23.55 14.96
C THR A 615 -12.78 -24.81 15.82
N TYR A 616 -12.57 -24.70 17.10
CA TYR A 616 -12.50 -25.85 18.02
C TYR A 616 -12.62 -25.42 19.49
N GLY A 617 -12.65 -26.41 20.36
CA GLY A 617 -12.45 -26.23 21.80
C GLY A 617 -13.65 -25.60 22.49
N ASN A 618 -13.53 -24.33 22.90
CA ASN A 618 -14.49 -23.67 23.78
C ASN A 618 -15.78 -23.21 23.06
N ASN A 619 -15.83 -23.31 21.75
CA ASN A 619 -17.03 -22.89 21.01
C ASN A 619 -18.13 -23.94 21.16
N PHE A 620 -19.32 -23.54 21.61
CA PHE A 620 -20.44 -24.43 21.83
C PHE A 620 -20.84 -25.20 20.54
N SER A 621 -20.84 -24.53 19.41
CA SER A 621 -21.17 -25.06 18.09
C SER A 621 -19.99 -25.10 17.13
N ASP A 622 -18.75 -25.04 17.65
CA ASP A 622 -17.52 -24.89 16.84
C ASP A 622 -17.58 -23.70 15.87
N THR A 623 -18.35 -22.63 16.22
CA THR A 623 -18.50 -21.42 15.43
C THR A 623 -17.53 -20.32 15.89
N ALA A 624 -16.95 -19.60 14.93
CA ALA A 624 -16.22 -18.36 15.20
C ALA A 624 -17.16 -17.14 15.25
N PRO A 625 -16.71 -16.01 15.80
CA PRO A 625 -17.45 -14.76 15.65
C PRO A 625 -17.67 -14.39 14.18
N PHE A 626 -18.84 -13.81 13.90
CA PHE A 626 -19.24 -13.41 12.54
C PHE A 626 -18.19 -12.60 11.78
N SER A 627 -17.47 -11.73 12.46
CA SER A 627 -16.45 -10.85 11.88
C SER A 627 -15.22 -11.59 11.33
N GLU A 628 -14.98 -12.85 11.75
CA GLU A 628 -13.79 -13.61 11.39
C GLU A 628 -13.95 -14.50 10.16
N TYR A 629 -15.18 -14.74 9.71
CA TYR A 629 -15.44 -15.56 8.54
C TYR A 629 -15.02 -14.91 7.23
N PHE A 630 -14.64 -15.74 6.26
CA PHE A 630 -14.31 -15.31 4.91
C PHE A 630 -15.56 -15.16 4.04
N TYR A 631 -15.50 -14.27 3.08
CA TYR A 631 -16.49 -14.12 2.01
C TYR A 631 -15.80 -13.75 0.69
N VAL A 632 -16.50 -13.92 -0.42
CA VAL A 632 -16.06 -13.55 -1.77
C VAL A 632 -17.05 -12.64 -2.46
N GLY A 633 -16.67 -12.11 -3.63
CA GLY A 633 -17.38 -11.10 -4.39
C GLY A 633 -16.93 -9.67 -4.08
N GLY A 634 -17.24 -8.77 -4.98
CA GLY A 634 -16.88 -7.35 -4.91
C GLY A 634 -15.63 -7.00 -5.72
N ALA A 635 -15.30 -5.72 -5.71
CA ALA A 635 -14.32 -5.09 -6.58
C ALA A 635 -12.86 -5.60 -6.45
N THR A 636 -12.52 -6.31 -5.38
CA THR A 636 -11.17 -6.83 -5.09
C THR A 636 -11.12 -8.36 -4.98
N SER A 637 -12.19 -9.05 -5.36
CA SER A 637 -12.30 -10.49 -5.27
C SER A 637 -12.90 -11.06 -6.57
N LEU A 638 -14.18 -11.45 -6.60
CA LEU A 638 -14.89 -11.90 -7.78
C LEU A 638 -15.73 -10.74 -8.33
N ARG A 639 -15.22 -10.05 -9.35
CA ARG A 639 -15.80 -8.80 -9.88
C ARG A 639 -17.10 -8.97 -10.68
N GLY A 640 -17.48 -10.19 -10.99
CA GLY A 640 -18.78 -10.50 -11.61
C GLY A 640 -19.97 -10.35 -10.64
N TRP A 641 -19.71 -10.33 -9.32
CA TRP A 641 -20.75 -10.32 -8.28
C TRP A 641 -20.46 -9.33 -7.16
N SER A 642 -21.52 -8.87 -6.52
CA SER A 642 -21.41 -8.08 -5.29
C SER A 642 -20.82 -8.92 -4.14
N ALA A 643 -20.28 -8.26 -3.13
CA ALA A 643 -19.79 -8.92 -1.94
C ALA A 643 -20.83 -9.83 -1.29
N ARG A 644 -20.42 -11.05 -0.91
CA ARG A 644 -21.28 -12.08 -0.33
C ARG A 644 -22.41 -12.56 -1.26
N ASN A 645 -22.21 -12.56 -2.56
CA ASN A 645 -23.20 -13.06 -3.50
C ASN A 645 -22.90 -14.48 -4.01
N ILE A 646 -21.71 -15.01 -3.72
CA ILE A 646 -21.25 -16.36 -4.05
C ILE A 646 -20.87 -17.08 -2.77
N GLY A 647 -21.14 -18.40 -2.71
CA GLY A 647 -20.76 -19.30 -1.63
C GLY A 647 -21.76 -19.35 -0.46
N PRO A 648 -21.56 -20.29 0.50
CA PRO A 648 -20.51 -21.29 0.51
C PRO A 648 -20.78 -22.44 -0.49
N ALA A 649 -19.75 -22.90 -1.17
CA ALA A 649 -19.76 -23.91 -2.22
C ALA A 649 -20.88 -23.70 -3.25
N ASP A 650 -21.79 -24.67 -3.43
CA ASP A 650 -22.89 -24.63 -4.39
C ASP A 650 -24.21 -24.02 -3.86
N PHE A 651 -24.12 -23.20 -2.81
CA PHE A 651 -25.28 -22.56 -2.20
C PHE A 651 -25.98 -21.60 -3.18
N ASP A 652 -27.28 -21.85 -3.44
CA ASP A 652 -28.09 -21.00 -4.34
C ASP A 652 -28.54 -19.70 -3.62
N PRO A 653 -28.26 -18.52 -4.18
CA PRO A 653 -28.71 -17.25 -3.63
C PRO A 653 -30.23 -17.11 -3.52
N ASP A 654 -30.99 -17.77 -4.38
CA ASP A 654 -32.46 -17.60 -4.45
C ASP A 654 -33.19 -18.36 -3.33
N TRP A 655 -32.53 -19.31 -2.64
CA TRP A 655 -33.11 -20.00 -1.47
C TRP A 655 -33.34 -19.09 -0.25
N LEU A 656 -32.67 -17.97 -0.20
CA LEU A 656 -32.81 -16.99 0.86
C LEU A 656 -33.24 -15.65 0.25
N ASP A 657 -34.51 -15.51 -0.05
CA ASP A 657 -35.11 -14.31 -0.65
C ASP A 657 -34.93 -13.03 0.22
N ASN A 658 -34.41 -13.20 1.42
CA ASN A 658 -34.20 -12.10 2.34
C ASN A 658 -32.78 -11.51 2.21
N ARG A 659 -32.65 -10.26 1.75
CA ARG A 659 -31.37 -9.49 1.67
C ARG A 659 -30.56 -9.53 2.97
N THR A 660 -31.19 -9.78 4.09
CA THR A 660 -30.58 -9.95 5.41
C THR A 660 -29.73 -11.21 5.49
N LEU A 661 -30.17 -12.29 4.87
CA LEU A 661 -29.50 -13.60 4.93
C LEU A 661 -28.25 -13.67 4.04
N ARG A 662 -28.03 -12.69 3.16
CA ARG A 662 -26.76 -12.54 2.43
C ARG A 662 -25.54 -12.42 3.36
N TYR A 663 -25.73 -11.92 4.60
CA TYR A 663 -24.66 -11.86 5.58
C TYR A 663 -24.17 -13.24 6.04
N LEU A 664 -25.00 -14.27 5.86
CA LEU A 664 -24.67 -15.64 6.21
C LEU A 664 -23.83 -16.36 5.14
N ARG A 665 -23.67 -15.76 3.96
CA ARG A 665 -22.86 -16.30 2.89
C ARG A 665 -21.39 -16.05 3.15
N MET A 666 -20.80 -16.98 3.87
CA MET A 666 -19.43 -16.93 4.30
C MET A 666 -18.92 -18.33 4.57
N GLY A 667 -17.62 -18.49 4.68
CA GLY A 667 -16.98 -19.77 4.88
C GLY A 667 -15.78 -19.71 5.80
N THR A 668 -15.31 -20.85 6.20
CA THR A 668 -14.08 -21.05 6.96
C THR A 668 -12.87 -21.29 6.08
N ILE A 669 -13.09 -21.63 4.81
CA ILE A 669 -12.08 -21.80 3.78
C ILE A 669 -12.39 -20.81 2.65
N LYS A 670 -11.38 -20.14 2.14
CA LYS A 670 -11.46 -19.19 1.02
C LYS A 670 -10.40 -19.51 0.00
N GLY A 671 -10.75 -19.48 -1.26
CA GLY A 671 -9.82 -19.54 -2.37
C GLY A 671 -10.25 -18.59 -3.47
N VAL A 672 -9.38 -17.64 -3.83
CA VAL A 672 -9.60 -16.68 -4.94
C VAL A 672 -8.33 -16.59 -5.74
N ILE A 673 -8.46 -16.69 -7.06
CA ILE A 673 -7.40 -16.42 -8.02
C ILE A 673 -7.90 -15.40 -9.03
N ASN A 674 -7.09 -14.38 -9.28
CA ASN A 674 -7.38 -13.34 -10.25
C ASN A 674 -6.24 -13.24 -11.25
N LEU A 675 -6.58 -13.10 -12.51
CA LEU A 675 -5.66 -12.85 -13.61
C LEU A 675 -6.11 -11.59 -14.32
N GLU A 676 -5.24 -10.60 -14.45
CA GLU A 676 -5.58 -9.32 -15.09
C GLU A 676 -4.49 -8.87 -16.03
N TYR A 677 -4.83 -8.70 -17.29
CA TYR A 677 -3.98 -8.09 -18.31
C TYR A 677 -4.29 -6.61 -18.43
N ARG A 678 -3.28 -5.76 -18.26
CA ARG A 678 -3.38 -4.30 -18.23
C ARG A 678 -2.56 -3.68 -19.37
N PRO A 679 -3.11 -3.55 -20.59
CA PRO A 679 -2.44 -2.82 -21.67
C PRO A 679 -2.58 -1.31 -21.47
N ARG A 680 -1.52 -0.56 -21.75
CA ARG A 680 -1.61 0.89 -21.91
C ARG A 680 -2.35 1.20 -23.20
N LEU A 681 -3.42 1.99 -23.13
CA LEU A 681 -4.19 2.39 -24.30
C LEU A 681 -3.58 3.63 -24.94
N PHE A 682 -3.49 4.70 -24.15
CA PHE A 682 -2.81 5.94 -24.55
C PHE A 682 -2.67 6.88 -23.34
N GLY A 683 -1.63 7.70 -23.33
CA GLY A 683 -1.36 8.62 -22.23
C GLY A 683 -1.32 7.87 -20.89
N ASN A 684 -2.11 8.33 -19.95
CA ASN A 684 -2.26 7.75 -18.61
C ASN A 684 -3.49 6.82 -18.49
N LEU A 685 -4.09 6.43 -19.62
CA LEU A 685 -5.22 5.50 -19.64
C LEU A 685 -4.77 4.09 -19.97
N TYR A 686 -5.14 3.15 -19.12
CA TYR A 686 -4.90 1.72 -19.29
C TYR A 686 -6.23 0.98 -19.42
N GLY A 687 -6.27 -0.02 -20.27
CA GLY A 687 -7.33 -1.01 -20.31
C GLY A 687 -7.09 -2.08 -19.24
N ALA A 688 -8.09 -2.90 -18.99
CA ALA A 688 -7.95 -4.14 -18.27
C ALA A 688 -8.87 -5.20 -18.85
N VAL A 689 -8.36 -6.42 -18.99
CA VAL A 689 -9.15 -7.62 -19.23
C VAL A 689 -8.81 -8.59 -18.12
N PHE A 690 -9.83 -9.15 -17.47
CA PHE A 690 -9.59 -9.97 -16.31
C PHE A 690 -10.41 -11.26 -16.29
N LEU A 691 -9.88 -12.24 -15.59
CA LEU A 691 -10.52 -13.51 -15.27
C LEU A 691 -10.35 -13.75 -13.77
N ASP A 692 -11.45 -13.89 -13.05
CA ASP A 692 -11.46 -14.18 -11.62
C ASP A 692 -12.15 -15.53 -11.39
N ALA A 693 -11.60 -16.33 -10.49
CA ALA A 693 -12.19 -17.58 -10.06
C ALA A 693 -12.04 -17.74 -8.55
N GLY A 694 -13.07 -18.25 -7.89
CA GLY A 694 -12.98 -18.45 -6.44
C GLY A 694 -14.31 -18.84 -5.80
N ASN A 695 -14.22 -19.18 -4.53
CA ASN A 695 -15.37 -19.45 -3.67
C ASN A 695 -14.95 -19.41 -2.19
N VAL A 696 -15.92 -19.57 -1.31
CA VAL A 696 -15.74 -19.95 0.09
C VAL A 696 -16.40 -21.29 0.36
N TRP A 697 -15.87 -22.00 1.33
CA TRP A 697 -16.39 -23.31 1.76
C TRP A 697 -16.39 -23.39 3.28
N MET A 698 -17.20 -24.33 3.81
CA MET A 698 -17.21 -24.65 5.24
C MET A 698 -16.29 -25.85 5.54
N HIS A 699 -15.70 -25.87 6.71
CA HIS A 699 -14.98 -27.04 7.22
C HIS A 699 -15.96 -28.18 7.60
N HIS A 700 -15.59 -29.42 7.33
CA HIS A 700 -16.47 -30.58 7.52
C HIS A 700 -17.04 -30.66 8.95
N ASN A 701 -16.19 -30.48 9.96
CA ASN A 701 -16.59 -30.66 11.36
C ASN A 701 -17.60 -29.58 11.82
N LEU A 702 -17.49 -28.35 11.31
CA LEU A 702 -18.40 -27.28 11.67
C LEU A 702 -19.84 -27.58 11.27
N LEU A 703 -20.04 -28.12 10.08
CA LEU A 703 -21.36 -28.51 9.57
C LEU A 703 -21.98 -29.67 10.34
N HIS A 704 -21.18 -30.72 10.60
CA HIS A 704 -21.63 -31.87 11.37
C HIS A 704 -22.07 -31.46 12.79
N ASN A 705 -21.26 -30.63 13.47
CA ASN A 705 -21.56 -30.16 14.82
C ASN A 705 -22.78 -29.20 14.86
N LEU A 706 -23.00 -28.42 13.80
CA LEU A 706 -24.20 -27.60 13.66
C LEU A 706 -25.46 -28.45 13.49
N LEU A 707 -25.41 -29.50 12.67
CA LEU A 707 -26.53 -30.41 12.44
C LEU A 707 -26.87 -31.22 13.70
N VAL A 708 -25.86 -31.77 14.37
CA VAL A 708 -26.05 -32.53 15.63
C VAL A 708 -26.64 -31.65 16.74
N ASN A 709 -26.14 -30.39 16.89
CA ASN A 709 -26.67 -29.49 17.91
C ASN A 709 -28.12 -29.03 17.62
N ILE A 710 -28.52 -29.02 16.34
CA ILE A 710 -29.91 -28.71 15.95
C ILE A 710 -30.81 -29.91 16.23
N GLU A 711 -30.36 -31.12 15.91
CA GLU A 711 -31.07 -32.35 16.21
C GLU A 711 -31.26 -32.52 17.73
N ASP A 712 -30.20 -32.27 18.54
CA ASP A 712 -30.26 -32.30 19.99
C ASP A 712 -31.23 -31.22 20.54
N ALA A 713 -31.20 -29.99 20.00
CA ALA A 713 -32.07 -28.90 20.43
C ALA A 713 -33.55 -29.14 20.06
N VAL A 714 -33.79 -29.76 18.91
CA VAL A 714 -35.17 -30.20 18.50
C VAL A 714 -35.64 -31.32 19.39
N SER A 715 -34.81 -32.30 19.67
CA SER A 715 -35.11 -33.43 20.59
C SER A 715 -35.38 -32.94 22.02
N ASP A 716 -34.59 -31.96 22.53
CA ASP A 716 -34.80 -31.34 23.84
C ASP A 716 -36.08 -30.52 23.88
N ALA A 717 -36.44 -29.84 22.78
CA ALA A 717 -37.70 -29.13 22.66
C ALA A 717 -38.91 -30.08 22.59
N GLU A 718 -38.80 -31.20 21.86
CA GLU A 718 -39.82 -32.27 21.83
C GLU A 718 -39.97 -32.93 23.17
N ALA A 719 -38.87 -33.16 23.91
CA ALA A 719 -38.89 -33.73 25.24
C ALA A 719 -39.45 -32.79 26.34
N ALA A 720 -39.36 -31.49 26.12
CA ALA A 720 -39.90 -30.45 27.01
C ALA A 720 -41.38 -30.16 26.79
N VAL A 721 -42.05 -30.78 25.81
CA VAL A 721 -43.48 -30.69 25.62
C VAL A 721 -44.16 -31.54 26.70
N VAL A 722 -44.52 -30.90 27.83
CA VAL A 722 -45.37 -31.43 28.89
C VAL A 722 -46.75 -31.74 28.29
N PRO A 723 -47.40 -32.86 28.60
CA PRO A 723 -48.70 -33.18 28.01
C PRO A 723 -49.76 -32.15 28.41
N GLU A 724 -50.44 -31.75 27.49
CA GLU A 724 -51.34 -30.63 27.27
C GLU A 724 -52.45 -30.40 28.24
N SER A 725 -52.73 -29.09 28.42
CA SER A 725 -54.09 -28.61 28.68
C SER A 725 -54.83 -28.36 27.34
N PRO A 726 -56.11 -28.64 27.20
CA PRO A 726 -56.83 -28.63 25.94
C PRO A 726 -57.06 -27.28 25.28
N ASP A 727 -56.49 -26.21 25.82
CA ASP A 727 -56.74 -24.82 25.40
C ASP A 727 -55.50 -24.09 24.81
N THR A 728 -54.41 -24.78 24.52
CA THR A 728 -53.23 -24.14 23.85
C THR A 728 -53.43 -24.18 22.31
N PRO A 729 -53.39 -23.05 21.64
CA PRO A 729 -53.49 -23.05 20.18
C PRO A 729 -52.26 -23.77 19.60
N GLU A 730 -52.50 -24.78 18.78
CA GLU A 730 -51.50 -25.45 17.96
C GLU A 730 -50.69 -24.39 17.22
N ILE A 731 -49.37 -24.32 17.48
CA ILE A 731 -48.46 -23.47 16.74
C ILE A 731 -48.28 -24.11 15.36
N GLU A 732 -49.13 -23.73 14.41
CA GLU A 732 -48.99 -24.08 13.01
C GLU A 732 -47.66 -23.51 12.51
N ILE A 733 -46.61 -24.35 12.48
CA ILE A 733 -45.33 -23.99 11.85
C ILE A 733 -45.60 -23.86 10.37
N ASP A 734 -45.39 -22.68 9.80
CA ASP A 734 -45.56 -22.41 8.37
C ASP A 734 -44.76 -23.49 7.57
N PRO A 735 -45.40 -24.35 6.79
CA PRO A 735 -44.70 -25.43 6.05
C PRO A 735 -43.68 -24.93 5.05
N GLU A 736 -43.80 -23.67 4.59
CA GLU A 736 -42.75 -23.05 3.74
C GLU A 736 -41.52 -22.65 4.56
N ALA A 737 -41.67 -22.17 5.79
CA ALA A 737 -40.59 -21.86 6.70
C ALA A 737 -39.82 -23.14 7.09
N GLU A 738 -40.52 -24.24 7.39
CA GLU A 738 -39.94 -25.55 7.69
C GLU A 738 -39.17 -26.11 6.49
N ARG A 739 -39.74 -26.10 5.29
CA ARG A 739 -39.03 -26.50 4.07
C ARG A 739 -37.82 -25.63 3.77
N SER A 740 -37.90 -24.33 4.01
CA SER A 740 -36.76 -23.42 3.83
C SER A 740 -35.62 -23.74 4.79
N VAL A 741 -35.92 -24.10 6.04
CA VAL A 741 -34.92 -24.55 7.04
C VAL A 741 -34.32 -25.90 6.66
N ILE A 742 -35.12 -26.87 6.26
CA ILE A 742 -34.65 -28.20 5.83
C ILE A 742 -33.79 -28.09 4.57
N ASN A 743 -34.18 -27.25 3.60
CA ASN A 743 -33.38 -26.99 2.40
C ASN A 743 -32.07 -26.25 2.74
N PHE A 744 -32.09 -25.29 3.67
CA PHE A 744 -30.89 -24.64 4.18
C PHE A 744 -29.94 -25.61 4.86
N LEU A 745 -30.45 -26.49 5.73
CA LEU A 745 -29.64 -27.51 6.41
C LEU A 745 -29.06 -28.55 5.42
N GLY A 746 -29.84 -28.98 4.44
CA GLY A 746 -29.35 -29.84 3.35
C GLY A 746 -28.31 -29.15 2.46
N SER A 747 -28.40 -27.83 2.30
CA SER A 747 -27.44 -27.05 1.55
C SER A 747 -26.13 -26.85 2.30
N LEU A 748 -26.17 -26.75 3.62
CA LEU A 748 -24.98 -26.68 4.46
C LEU A 748 -24.10 -27.94 4.30
N ASP A 749 -24.71 -29.12 4.10
CA ASP A 749 -23.94 -30.35 3.84
C ASP A 749 -23.24 -30.31 2.47
N ARG A 750 -23.80 -29.65 1.48
CA ARG A 750 -23.19 -29.37 0.18
C ARG A 750 -22.10 -28.29 0.25
N GLY A 751 -22.13 -27.42 1.23
CA GLY A 751 -21.14 -26.33 1.47
C GLY A 751 -19.75 -26.81 1.86
N LYS A 752 -19.50 -28.12 1.97
CA LYS A 752 -18.21 -28.70 2.35
C LYS A 752 -17.18 -28.60 1.24
N PHE A 753 -15.95 -28.28 1.63
CA PHE A 753 -14.81 -28.32 0.71
C PHE A 753 -14.52 -29.74 0.22
N SER A 754 -14.41 -29.93 -1.09
CA SER A 754 -14.01 -31.19 -1.73
C SER A 754 -13.11 -30.94 -2.94
N PHE A 755 -11.92 -31.55 -2.94
CA PHE A 755 -11.03 -31.48 -4.11
C PHE A 755 -11.64 -32.05 -5.39
N ARG A 756 -12.53 -33.04 -5.30
CA ARG A 756 -13.21 -33.64 -6.47
C ARG A 756 -14.21 -32.67 -7.11
N ARG A 757 -14.83 -31.80 -6.31
CA ARG A 757 -15.82 -30.83 -6.79
C ARG A 757 -15.23 -29.45 -7.03
N LEU A 758 -13.95 -29.23 -6.73
CA LEU A 758 -13.33 -27.92 -6.75
C LEU A 758 -13.61 -27.16 -8.07
N GLY A 759 -13.48 -27.83 -9.22
CA GLY A 759 -13.76 -27.22 -10.53
C GLY A 759 -15.20 -26.74 -10.71
N ASN A 760 -16.17 -27.47 -10.16
CA ASN A 760 -17.60 -27.11 -10.24
C ASN A 760 -17.98 -26.11 -9.13
N ASP A 761 -17.31 -26.16 -7.99
CA ASP A 761 -17.57 -25.26 -6.87
C ASP A 761 -17.00 -23.84 -7.09
N LEU A 762 -16.03 -23.68 -8.01
CA LEU A 762 -15.45 -22.36 -8.29
C LEU A 762 -16.42 -21.51 -9.13
N ALA A 763 -16.84 -20.36 -8.60
CA ALA A 763 -17.48 -19.35 -9.42
C ALA A 763 -16.42 -18.67 -10.30
N VAL A 764 -16.72 -18.48 -11.58
CA VAL A 764 -15.81 -17.91 -12.58
C VAL A 764 -16.46 -16.73 -13.25
N ASN A 765 -15.74 -15.61 -13.32
CA ASN A 765 -16.16 -14.41 -14.05
C ASN A 765 -15.03 -13.84 -14.90
N THR A 766 -15.40 -13.14 -15.94
CA THR A 766 -14.51 -12.32 -16.76
C THR A 766 -15.00 -10.88 -16.78
N GLY A 767 -14.24 -10.01 -17.36
CA GLY A 767 -14.68 -8.64 -17.55
C GLY A 767 -13.62 -7.75 -18.18
N ILE A 768 -14.06 -6.52 -18.39
CA ILE A 768 -13.20 -5.45 -18.93
C ILE A 768 -13.21 -4.28 -17.97
N GLY A 769 -12.16 -3.48 -18.02
CA GLY A 769 -12.07 -2.30 -17.18
C GLY A 769 -11.21 -1.21 -17.76
N LEU A 770 -11.33 -0.03 -17.19
CA LEU A 770 -10.51 1.14 -17.48
C LEU A 770 -9.78 1.57 -16.21
N ARG A 771 -8.54 2.01 -16.38
CA ARG A 771 -7.64 2.51 -15.33
C ARG A 771 -7.13 3.87 -15.77
N TYR A 772 -7.40 4.90 -14.99
CA TYR A 772 -6.85 6.23 -15.26
C TYR A 772 -5.88 6.65 -14.16
N ASP A 773 -4.61 6.79 -14.53
CA ASP A 773 -3.55 7.18 -13.61
C ASP A 773 -3.42 8.70 -13.55
N LEU A 774 -3.70 9.28 -12.38
CA LEU A 774 -3.52 10.70 -12.09
C LEU A 774 -2.13 11.02 -11.51
N GLY A 775 -1.22 10.03 -11.44
CA GLY A 775 0.11 10.15 -10.86
C GLY A 775 0.15 9.96 -9.33
N PHE A 776 -0.83 10.47 -8.59
CA PHE A 776 -0.96 10.29 -7.14
C PHE A 776 -2.12 9.36 -6.76
N ILE A 777 -3.02 9.06 -7.68
CA ILE A 777 -4.19 8.19 -7.49
C ILE A 777 -4.59 7.55 -8.82
N MET A 778 -5.07 6.33 -8.77
CA MET A 778 -5.61 5.62 -9.93
C MET A 778 -7.12 5.46 -9.80
N LEU A 779 -7.87 5.95 -10.79
CA LEU A 779 -9.31 5.72 -10.89
C LEU A 779 -9.57 4.45 -11.69
N ARG A 780 -10.52 3.66 -11.25
CA ARG A 780 -10.84 2.36 -11.83
C ARG A 780 -12.33 2.20 -12.07
N LEU A 781 -12.68 1.71 -13.24
CA LEU A 781 -14.03 1.29 -13.60
C LEU A 781 -13.94 -0.12 -14.16
N ASP A 782 -14.62 -1.07 -13.53
CA ASP A 782 -14.66 -2.48 -13.93
C ASP A 782 -16.10 -2.89 -14.24
N TRP A 783 -16.28 -3.62 -15.34
CA TRP A 783 -17.50 -4.33 -15.67
C TRP A 783 -17.23 -5.82 -15.68
N GLY A 784 -17.73 -6.50 -14.65
CA GLY A 784 -17.59 -7.94 -14.45
C GLY A 784 -18.81 -8.71 -14.92
N LEU A 785 -18.58 -9.84 -15.57
CA LEU A 785 -19.58 -10.73 -16.18
C LEU A 785 -19.34 -12.15 -15.65
N GLY A 786 -20.33 -12.75 -14.98
CA GLY A 786 -20.29 -14.13 -14.52
C GLY A 786 -20.32 -15.10 -15.71
N LEU A 787 -19.44 -16.08 -15.67
CA LEU A 787 -19.37 -17.19 -16.66
C LEU A 787 -19.91 -18.48 -16.06
N HIS A 788 -19.53 -18.81 -14.84
CA HIS A 788 -19.92 -20.01 -14.12
C HIS A 788 -20.31 -19.68 -12.69
N VAL A 789 -21.41 -20.23 -12.24
CA VAL A 789 -21.86 -20.24 -10.84
C VAL A 789 -21.96 -21.68 -10.35
N PRO A 790 -21.61 -21.94 -9.07
CA PRO A 790 -21.53 -23.30 -8.53
C PRO A 790 -22.89 -23.97 -8.27
N TYR A 791 -24.00 -23.26 -8.44
CA TYR A 791 -25.34 -23.74 -8.21
C TYR A 791 -26.12 -23.90 -9.53
N GLU A 792 -27.23 -24.64 -9.48
CA GLU A 792 -28.07 -24.93 -10.64
C GLU A 792 -28.84 -23.65 -11.09
N THR A 793 -28.79 -23.35 -12.38
CA THR A 793 -29.44 -22.16 -12.97
C THR A 793 -30.47 -22.48 -14.05
N GLY A 794 -30.76 -23.77 -14.25
CA GLY A 794 -31.63 -24.24 -15.36
C GLY A 794 -30.93 -24.26 -16.72
N LYS A 795 -29.67 -23.79 -16.83
CA LYS A 795 -28.86 -23.90 -18.05
C LYS A 795 -27.97 -25.15 -17.96
N SER A 796 -27.89 -25.88 -19.04
CA SER A 796 -27.01 -27.03 -19.15
C SER A 796 -25.57 -26.63 -19.48
N GLY A 797 -24.59 -27.38 -18.95
CA GLY A 797 -23.16 -27.17 -19.22
C GLY A 797 -22.44 -26.34 -18.16
N TYR A 798 -21.10 -26.21 -18.30
CA TYR A 798 -20.23 -25.53 -17.33
C TYR A 798 -20.53 -24.03 -17.26
N PHE A 799 -20.71 -23.35 -18.39
CA PHE A 799 -21.01 -21.90 -18.44
C PHE A 799 -22.51 -21.64 -18.21
N ASN A 800 -22.93 -21.78 -16.97
CA ASN A 800 -24.34 -21.74 -16.57
C ASN A 800 -24.81 -20.38 -16.04
N ALA A 801 -23.94 -19.40 -15.90
CA ALA A 801 -24.29 -18.06 -15.44
C ALA A 801 -25.09 -17.25 -16.48
N SER A 802 -25.68 -16.13 -16.06
CA SER A 802 -26.40 -15.18 -16.89
C SER A 802 -25.65 -13.84 -16.97
N PRO A 803 -24.61 -13.72 -17.83
CA PRO A 803 -23.66 -12.60 -17.80
C PRO A 803 -24.30 -11.25 -18.11
N PHE A 804 -25.37 -11.18 -18.88
CA PHE A 804 -26.11 -9.95 -19.18
C PHE A 804 -27.44 -9.83 -18.38
N GLY A 805 -27.65 -10.71 -17.41
CA GLY A 805 -28.78 -10.70 -16.48
C GLY A 805 -28.34 -10.39 -15.05
N ARG A 806 -28.55 -11.37 -14.15
CA ARG A 806 -28.25 -11.22 -12.71
C ARG A 806 -26.75 -11.29 -12.36
N ASP A 807 -25.93 -11.92 -13.22
CA ASP A 807 -24.51 -12.22 -12.95
C ASP A 807 -23.60 -11.18 -13.61
N GLN A 808 -23.89 -9.89 -13.40
CA GLN A 808 -23.05 -8.78 -13.83
C GLN A 808 -22.97 -7.71 -12.77
N THR A 809 -21.84 -7.03 -12.70
CA THR A 809 -21.63 -5.94 -11.74
C THR A 809 -20.67 -4.90 -12.32
N ILE A 810 -20.98 -3.64 -12.08
CA ILE A 810 -20.11 -2.51 -12.40
C ILE A 810 -19.53 -2.00 -11.08
N HIS A 811 -18.20 -1.90 -11.03
CA HIS A 811 -17.45 -1.39 -9.89
C HIS A 811 -16.72 -0.11 -10.27
N PHE A 812 -17.00 0.96 -9.56
CA PHE A 812 -16.15 2.15 -9.54
C PHE A 812 -15.30 2.11 -8.29
N ALA A 813 -13.99 2.27 -8.42
CA ALA A 813 -13.07 2.19 -7.29
C ALA A 813 -11.85 3.10 -7.48
N VAL A 814 -11.13 3.31 -6.39
CA VAL A 814 -9.90 4.08 -6.33
C VAL A 814 -8.76 3.15 -5.93
N GLY A 815 -7.67 3.20 -6.68
CA GLY A 815 -6.55 2.26 -6.54
C GLY A 815 -6.68 1.01 -7.41
N LEU A 816 -5.62 0.18 -7.41
CA LEU A 816 -5.63 -1.11 -8.08
C LEU A 816 -6.43 -2.14 -7.27
N PRO A 817 -6.95 -3.21 -7.88
CA PRO A 817 -7.75 -4.21 -7.16
C PRO A 817 -6.92 -5.06 -6.19
N PHE A 818 -5.63 -5.21 -6.47
CA PHE A 818 -4.64 -5.98 -5.70
C PHE A 818 -3.23 -5.56 -6.07
#